data_50a85ebe6851ac87d153a06c8dfc10d9
#
_entry.id   50a85ebe6851ac87d153a06c8dfc10d9
#
_cell.length_a   1.000
_cell.length_b   1.000
_cell.length_c   1.000
_cell.angle_alpha   90.00
_cell.angle_beta   90.00
_cell.angle_gamma   90.00
#
_symmetry.space_group_name_H-M   'P 1'
#
loop_
_entity.id
_entity.type
_entity.pdbx_description
1 polymer ?
#
loop_
_entity_poly.entity_id
_entity_poly.type
_entity_poly.pdbx_seq_one_letter_code
_entity_poly.pdbx_strand_id
1 'polypeptide(L)'
;MENLEKLIYDLYKKNTRQCTNEEIYNALLIYTKNQLFEKGYQDGKKKIYYISAEFLIGKLLSNNLINLGIYDDVAAFLKENGKAIADIEEVEPEPSLGNGGLGRLAACFLDSIATLGLPGEGIGLNYHLGLFKQLFENRLQKETPNPWIEEHSWLTPAGVSYTVPFRGFSLKSSLYDIDVAGYNNKSIHLHLFDIDLADESMVHDGISFNKKDILHNLTLFLYPDDSDDDGRKLRIFQQYFMVSNAAQFILDEATKKGCNLHDLADYAVIQINDTHPSMVIPELIRLLTKRGIAFDEAAEIVSKVCAYTNHTILAEALEKWPMDYLLDVVPHLVPIIEKLDEKIKAKYPQENVAIIDKNNLVHMAHMDIHYGFSINGVAALHTEILKTSELKAFYDIYPEKFNNKTNGITFRRWLMHCNHPLTDYITSLIGDEFKTNATALENLLKYKDDEAVLNKLLEIKTEAKKTCKEFILSNTGVEIDENSIYDIQIKRLHEYKRQQLNALYIISKYLEIKGGKKPSQPVTFIFGAKAAPAYVIAKDIIHLLLTLQDLIKDDPEVAPYMKLVMVENYNVSAAEKLFPACDISEQISLASKEASGTGNMKFMLNGAVTLGTMDGANVEISELVGEDNIYIFGESSEKVIEHYEKADYCSRDIYENDKRIKECVDFIVSEKMLALGHKENLERLHHELVSKDWFMTLLDFNDYVEKKDQALADYADRKTWAKKMLVNIAKAGFFSSDRTIEQYNNDIWHLTPAK
;
A
#
# COMPACT_ATOMS: atom_id res chain seq x y z
N MET A 1 14.60 -32.31 -1.14
CA MET A 1 13.24 -32.85 -1.25
C MET A 1 12.95 -34.02 -0.36
N GLU A 2 13.91 -34.93 -0.10
CA GLU A 2 13.71 -36.09 0.80
C GLU A 2 13.18 -35.73 2.19
N ASN A 3 13.69 -34.63 2.78
CA ASN A 3 13.21 -34.17 4.08
C ASN A 3 11.75 -33.67 4.04
N LEU A 4 11.33 -33.07 2.92
CA LEU A 4 9.94 -32.63 2.73
C LEU A 4 9.02 -33.86 2.56
N GLU A 5 9.41 -34.83 1.75
CA GLU A 5 8.63 -36.07 1.55
C GLU A 5 8.46 -36.84 2.86
N LYS A 6 9.56 -36.94 3.62
CA LYS A 6 9.52 -37.53 4.96
C LYS A 6 8.57 -36.77 5.92
N LEU A 7 8.64 -35.46 5.92
CA LEU A 7 7.75 -34.62 6.75
C LEU A 7 6.28 -34.87 6.39
N ILE A 8 5.95 -34.86 5.10
CA ILE A 8 4.58 -35.18 4.63
C ILE A 8 4.12 -36.54 5.14
N TYR A 9 4.96 -37.56 5.00
CA TYR A 9 4.63 -38.90 5.49
C TYR A 9 4.48 -38.96 7.03
N ASP A 10 5.35 -38.26 7.75
CA ASP A 10 5.32 -38.24 9.21
C ASP A 10 4.03 -37.58 9.74
N LEU A 11 3.57 -36.50 9.07
CA LEU A 11 2.36 -35.78 9.44
C LEU A 11 1.08 -36.55 9.08
N TYR A 12 0.99 -37.10 7.87
CA TYR A 12 -0.29 -37.59 7.34
C TYR A 12 -0.33 -39.08 7.10
N LYS A 13 0.80 -39.81 7.21
CA LYS A 13 0.94 -41.24 6.90
C LYS A 13 0.48 -41.59 5.47
N LYS A 14 0.66 -40.61 4.55
CA LYS A 14 0.32 -40.70 3.13
C LYS A 14 1.55 -40.33 2.30
N ASN A 15 1.62 -40.81 1.05
CA ASN A 15 2.58 -40.25 0.10
C ASN A 15 2.03 -38.91 -0.47
N THR A 16 2.91 -38.10 -1.05
CA THR A 16 2.56 -36.76 -1.55
C THR A 16 1.39 -36.77 -2.55
N ARG A 17 1.32 -37.81 -3.41
CA ARG A 17 0.20 -37.94 -4.39
C ARG A 17 -1.16 -38.14 -3.76
N GLN A 18 -1.19 -38.76 -2.59
CA GLN A 18 -2.44 -39.06 -1.86
C GLN A 18 -2.92 -37.92 -0.97
N CYS A 19 -2.07 -36.92 -0.72
CA CYS A 19 -2.39 -35.79 0.11
C CYS A 19 -3.31 -34.79 -0.61
N THR A 20 -4.15 -34.11 0.16
CA THR A 20 -4.90 -32.93 -0.33
C THR A 20 -3.96 -31.74 -0.50
N ASN A 21 -4.40 -30.72 -1.24
CA ASN A 21 -3.63 -29.48 -1.37
C ASN A 21 -3.41 -28.80 -0.01
N GLU A 22 -4.38 -28.85 0.89
CA GLU A 22 -4.27 -28.31 2.25
C GLU A 22 -3.22 -29.05 3.09
N GLU A 23 -3.20 -30.39 3.03
CA GLU A 23 -2.20 -31.21 3.73
C GLU A 23 -0.78 -30.90 3.22
N ILE A 24 -0.62 -30.71 1.90
CA ILE A 24 0.65 -30.35 1.30
C ILE A 24 1.06 -28.94 1.70
N TYR A 25 0.12 -27.98 1.66
CA TYR A 25 0.36 -26.61 2.09
C TYR A 25 0.87 -26.56 3.54
N ASN A 26 0.18 -27.24 4.45
CA ASN A 26 0.59 -27.28 5.86
C ASN A 26 1.99 -27.89 6.06
N ALA A 27 2.30 -28.95 5.34
CA ALA A 27 3.65 -29.53 5.37
C ALA A 27 4.71 -28.57 4.83
N LEU A 28 4.41 -27.88 3.71
CA LEU A 28 5.31 -26.89 3.11
C LEU A 28 5.51 -25.68 4.02
N LEU A 29 4.46 -25.22 4.70
CA LEU A 29 4.56 -24.14 5.69
C LEU A 29 5.52 -24.50 6.81
N ILE A 30 5.37 -25.70 7.40
CA ILE A 30 6.24 -26.20 8.47
C ILE A 30 7.67 -26.35 7.95
N TYR A 31 7.84 -26.97 6.80
CA TYR A 31 9.15 -27.15 6.16
C TYR A 31 9.85 -25.82 5.92
N THR A 32 9.13 -24.85 5.36
CA THR A 32 9.67 -23.53 5.04
C THR A 32 10.06 -22.75 6.30
N LYS A 33 9.23 -22.78 7.35
CA LYS A 33 9.58 -22.18 8.66
C LYS A 33 10.86 -22.78 9.23
N ASN A 34 11.02 -24.09 9.15
CA ASN A 34 12.23 -24.77 9.61
C ASN A 34 13.47 -24.32 8.81
N GLN A 35 13.35 -24.20 7.48
CA GLN A 35 14.46 -23.74 6.62
C GLN A 35 14.85 -22.29 6.95
N LEU A 36 13.89 -21.41 7.22
CA LEU A 36 14.15 -20.01 7.62
C LEU A 36 14.85 -19.97 8.97
N PHE A 37 14.40 -20.77 9.94
CA PHE A 37 15.01 -20.85 11.25
C PHE A 37 16.47 -21.35 11.19
N GLU A 38 16.73 -22.40 10.42
CA GLU A 38 18.09 -22.96 10.21
C GLU A 38 19.02 -21.95 9.54
N LYS A 39 18.51 -21.15 8.61
CA LYS A 39 19.30 -20.10 7.94
C LYS A 39 19.65 -18.96 8.89
N GLY A 40 18.80 -18.70 9.89
CA GLY A 40 19.03 -17.74 10.95
C GLY A 40 18.58 -16.32 10.64
N TYR A 41 18.90 -15.41 11.56
CA TYR A 41 18.39 -14.03 11.55
C TYR A 41 19.53 -13.02 11.50
N GLN A 42 19.24 -11.86 10.91
CA GLN A 42 20.14 -10.71 10.92
C GLN A 42 20.26 -10.18 12.35
N ASP A 43 21.45 -9.84 12.76
CA ASP A 43 21.71 -9.21 14.06
C ASP A 43 22.86 -8.21 13.97
N GLY A 44 22.89 -7.27 14.90
CA GLY A 44 23.92 -6.25 15.02
C GLY A 44 23.77 -5.45 16.31
N LYS A 45 24.81 -4.66 16.65
CA LYS A 45 24.74 -3.79 17.83
C LYS A 45 23.59 -2.78 17.71
N LYS A 46 23.50 -2.09 16.56
CA LYS A 46 22.44 -1.12 16.25
C LYS A 46 21.45 -1.76 15.29
N LYS A 47 20.15 -1.61 15.60
CA LYS A 47 19.05 -2.08 14.76
C LYS A 47 18.14 -0.95 14.35
N ILE A 48 17.56 -1.09 13.15
CA ILE A 48 16.36 -0.32 12.75
C ILE A 48 15.09 -1.03 13.26
N TYR A 49 14.20 -0.26 13.86
CA TYR A 49 12.86 -0.68 14.22
C TYR A 49 11.87 0.11 13.37
N TYR A 50 11.29 -0.58 12.39
CA TYR A 50 10.31 0.01 11.47
C TYR A 50 8.91 -0.18 12.05
N ILE A 51 8.34 0.89 12.62
CA ILE A 51 7.04 0.85 13.30
C ILE A 51 5.96 1.35 12.33
N SER A 52 4.99 0.50 12.05
CA SER A 52 3.90 0.82 11.12
C SER A 52 2.56 0.28 11.62
N ALA A 53 1.49 1.03 11.39
CA ALA A 53 0.13 0.58 11.70
C ALA A 53 -0.27 -0.64 10.87
N GLU A 54 0.30 -0.81 9.68
CA GLU A 54 -0.05 -1.88 8.77
C GLU A 54 1.16 -2.48 8.05
N PHE A 55 1.05 -3.78 7.77
CA PHE A 55 2.00 -4.53 6.95
C PHE A 55 1.21 -5.44 5.99
N LEU A 56 1.06 -5.01 4.75
CA LEU A 56 0.34 -5.77 3.74
C LEU A 56 1.27 -6.79 3.08
N ILE A 57 1.57 -7.86 3.81
CA ILE A 57 2.61 -8.81 3.44
C ILE A 57 2.21 -9.79 2.32
N GLY A 58 0.91 -10.02 2.11
CA GLY A 58 0.45 -10.99 1.12
C GLY A 58 0.72 -12.45 1.53
N LYS A 59 0.43 -13.38 0.65
CA LYS A 59 0.77 -14.80 0.86
C LYS A 59 2.29 -14.99 0.90
N LEU A 60 2.77 -15.88 1.75
CA LEU A 60 4.20 -16.00 2.06
C LEU A 60 4.88 -17.24 1.49
N LEU A 61 4.15 -18.31 1.21
CA LEU A 61 4.78 -19.59 0.83
C LEU A 61 5.76 -19.42 -0.33
N SER A 62 5.28 -19.03 -1.49
CA SER A 62 6.14 -18.91 -2.68
C SER A 62 7.17 -17.81 -2.57
N ASN A 63 6.81 -16.67 -1.94
CA ASN A 63 7.78 -15.62 -1.67
C ASN A 63 8.96 -16.12 -0.83
N ASN A 64 8.68 -16.90 0.21
CA ASN A 64 9.71 -17.47 1.07
C ASN A 64 10.54 -18.55 0.35
N LEU A 65 9.90 -19.38 -0.47
CA LEU A 65 10.60 -20.39 -1.27
C LEU A 65 11.56 -19.74 -2.29
N ILE A 66 11.14 -18.65 -2.92
CA ILE A 66 11.98 -17.84 -3.83
C ILE A 66 13.17 -17.27 -3.07
N ASN A 67 12.93 -16.64 -1.92
CA ASN A 67 13.97 -16.00 -1.13
C ASN A 67 14.96 -17.02 -0.52
N LEU A 68 14.50 -18.24 -0.24
CA LEU A 68 15.36 -19.36 0.17
C LEU A 68 16.15 -19.98 -1.00
N GLY A 69 15.77 -19.69 -2.25
CA GLY A 69 16.39 -20.26 -3.45
C GLY A 69 15.97 -21.70 -3.74
N ILE A 70 14.82 -22.17 -3.22
CA ILE A 70 14.33 -23.55 -3.37
C ILE A 70 12.98 -23.66 -4.08
N TYR A 71 12.47 -22.56 -4.63
CA TYR A 71 11.16 -22.55 -5.30
C TYR A 71 11.08 -23.57 -6.45
N ASP A 72 12.07 -23.57 -7.33
CA ASP A 72 12.07 -24.44 -8.51
C ASP A 72 12.16 -25.93 -8.12
N ASP A 73 12.95 -26.27 -7.09
CA ASP A 73 13.05 -27.61 -6.57
C ASP A 73 11.73 -28.12 -5.99
N VAL A 74 11.03 -27.27 -5.23
CA VAL A 74 9.71 -27.59 -4.67
C VAL A 74 8.67 -27.73 -5.77
N ALA A 75 8.67 -26.82 -6.74
CA ALA A 75 7.72 -26.87 -7.87
C ALA A 75 7.91 -28.15 -8.70
N ALA A 76 9.17 -28.54 -8.98
CA ALA A 76 9.50 -29.79 -9.68
C ALA A 76 9.05 -31.01 -8.88
N PHE A 77 9.35 -31.08 -7.59
CA PHE A 77 8.92 -32.17 -6.70
C PHE A 77 7.39 -32.34 -6.69
N LEU A 78 6.65 -31.22 -6.59
CA LEU A 78 5.19 -31.24 -6.63
C LEU A 78 4.68 -31.78 -7.98
N LYS A 79 5.25 -31.31 -9.08
CA LYS A 79 4.89 -31.74 -10.44
C LYS A 79 5.11 -33.25 -10.65
N GLU A 80 6.21 -33.77 -10.19
CA GLU A 80 6.52 -35.21 -10.24
C GLU A 80 5.50 -36.06 -9.44
N ASN A 81 4.89 -35.45 -8.43
CA ASN A 81 3.83 -36.04 -7.60
C ASN A 81 2.42 -35.71 -8.09
N GLY A 82 2.27 -35.12 -9.29
CA GLY A 82 0.97 -34.81 -9.87
C GLY A 82 0.25 -33.63 -9.22
N LYS A 83 1.02 -32.70 -8.61
CA LYS A 83 0.52 -31.50 -7.96
C LYS A 83 1.07 -30.26 -8.66
N ALA A 84 0.34 -29.15 -8.61
CA ALA A 84 0.80 -27.87 -9.09
C ALA A 84 1.02 -26.89 -7.91
N ILE A 85 2.16 -26.22 -7.90
CA ILE A 85 2.46 -25.26 -6.81
C ILE A 85 1.41 -24.13 -6.76
N ALA A 86 0.89 -23.71 -7.91
CA ALA A 86 -0.17 -22.69 -7.97
C ALA A 86 -1.44 -23.11 -7.23
N ASP A 87 -1.83 -24.39 -7.32
CA ASP A 87 -3.01 -24.91 -6.60
C ASP A 87 -2.77 -25.00 -5.10
N ILE A 88 -1.51 -25.24 -4.70
CA ILE A 88 -1.13 -25.23 -3.27
C ILE A 88 -1.14 -23.81 -2.71
N GLU A 89 -0.67 -22.84 -3.48
CA GLU A 89 -0.71 -21.41 -3.09
C GLU A 89 -2.14 -20.89 -2.87
N GLU A 90 -3.10 -21.39 -3.65
CA GLU A 90 -4.51 -20.95 -3.51
C GLU A 90 -5.11 -21.33 -2.14
N VAL A 91 -4.60 -22.37 -1.49
CA VAL A 91 -5.07 -22.79 -0.17
C VAL A 91 -4.63 -21.83 0.94
N GLU A 92 -3.51 -21.13 0.76
CA GLU A 92 -2.97 -20.22 1.77
C GLU A 92 -3.92 -19.05 2.05
N PRO A 93 -4.31 -18.82 3.33
CA PRO A 93 -5.04 -17.60 3.68
C PRO A 93 -4.12 -16.38 3.58
N GLU A 94 -4.56 -15.34 2.88
CA GLU A 94 -3.79 -14.09 2.82
C GLU A 94 -3.87 -13.37 4.17
N PRO A 95 -2.73 -13.03 4.81
CA PRO A 95 -2.74 -12.29 6.05
C PRO A 95 -3.42 -10.92 5.93
N SER A 96 -4.29 -10.60 6.87
CA SER A 96 -5.11 -9.38 6.88
C SER A 96 -4.50 -8.28 7.76
N LEU A 97 -3.23 -7.97 7.54
CA LEU A 97 -2.43 -7.05 8.37
C LEU A 97 -2.23 -5.67 7.75
N GLY A 98 -2.87 -5.40 6.63
CA GLY A 98 -2.74 -4.13 5.92
C GLY A 98 -3.88 -3.89 4.95
N ASN A 99 -3.92 -2.69 4.39
CA ASN A 99 -4.99 -2.26 3.49
C ASN A 99 -4.49 -1.81 2.12
N GLY A 100 -3.46 -0.98 2.06
CA GLY A 100 -3.08 -0.29 0.83
C GLY A 100 -1.59 -0.02 0.69
N GLY A 101 -1.28 1.10 0.03
CA GLY A 101 0.08 1.48 -0.34
C GLY A 101 1.06 1.56 0.83
N LEU A 102 0.62 2.15 1.96
CA LEU A 102 1.44 2.26 3.17
C LEU A 102 1.89 0.89 3.69
N GLY A 103 0.94 -0.05 3.82
CA GLY A 103 1.21 -1.39 4.33
C GLY A 103 2.03 -2.24 3.37
N ARG A 104 1.78 -2.13 2.07
CA ARG A 104 2.58 -2.87 1.08
C ARG A 104 4.01 -2.33 1.00
N LEU A 105 4.17 -1.00 1.11
CA LEU A 105 5.49 -0.38 1.18
C LEU A 105 6.29 -0.91 2.39
N ALA A 106 5.67 -0.92 3.56
CA ALA A 106 6.28 -1.47 4.77
C ALA A 106 6.75 -2.92 4.56
N ALA A 107 5.92 -3.76 3.92
CA ALA A 107 6.30 -5.14 3.59
C ALA A 107 7.47 -5.22 2.61
N CYS A 108 7.51 -4.38 1.57
CA CYS A 108 8.65 -4.30 0.64
C CYS A 108 9.93 -3.86 1.36
N PHE A 109 9.84 -2.93 2.28
CA PHE A 109 10.99 -2.44 3.04
C PHE A 109 11.56 -3.51 3.97
N LEU A 110 10.71 -4.30 4.64
CA LEU A 110 11.20 -5.42 5.46
C LEU A 110 11.91 -6.47 4.61
N ASP A 111 11.37 -6.82 3.44
CA ASP A 111 12.03 -7.72 2.49
C ASP A 111 13.42 -7.19 2.10
N SER A 112 13.53 -5.90 1.79
CA SER A 112 14.81 -5.28 1.41
C SER A 112 15.77 -5.18 2.59
N ILE A 113 15.31 -4.87 3.80
CA ILE A 113 16.15 -4.85 5.01
C ILE A 113 16.79 -6.23 5.22
N ALA A 114 15.99 -7.29 5.15
CA ALA A 114 16.49 -8.66 5.25
C ALA A 114 17.46 -9.03 4.12
N THR A 115 17.10 -8.71 2.88
CA THR A 115 17.89 -9.03 1.69
C THR A 115 19.26 -8.34 1.71
N LEU A 116 19.33 -7.10 2.15
CA LEU A 116 20.56 -6.33 2.25
C LEU A 116 21.42 -6.68 3.48
N GLY A 117 20.95 -7.60 4.30
CA GLY A 117 21.70 -8.03 5.50
C GLY A 117 21.74 -7.00 6.61
N LEU A 118 20.78 -6.08 6.64
CA LEU A 118 20.72 -5.05 7.67
C LEU A 118 20.08 -5.59 8.96
N PRO A 119 20.63 -5.30 10.13
CA PRO A 119 19.97 -5.62 11.40
C PRO A 119 18.72 -4.75 11.56
N GLY A 120 17.57 -5.36 11.53
CA GLY A 120 16.32 -4.63 11.62
C GLY A 120 15.13 -5.49 11.91
N GLU A 121 14.04 -4.86 12.28
CA GLU A 121 12.78 -5.51 12.62
C GLU A 121 11.61 -4.61 12.31
N GLY A 122 10.47 -5.21 11.92
CA GLY A 122 9.19 -4.52 11.83
C GLY A 122 8.42 -4.68 13.14
N ILE A 123 7.63 -3.68 13.51
CA ILE A 123 6.74 -3.74 14.68
C ILE A 123 5.36 -3.21 14.31
N GLY A 124 4.33 -3.97 14.62
CA GLY A 124 2.94 -3.62 14.41
C GLY A 124 2.00 -4.39 15.34
N LEU A 125 0.72 -4.46 14.97
CA LEU A 125 -0.32 -5.17 15.70
C LEU A 125 -0.81 -6.40 14.91
N ASN A 126 -1.20 -7.45 15.64
CA ASN A 126 -1.76 -8.65 15.06
C ASN A 126 -3.28 -8.53 14.91
N TYR A 127 -3.73 -7.87 13.83
CA TYR A 127 -5.17 -7.75 13.56
C TYR A 127 -5.75 -9.09 13.16
N HIS A 128 -6.83 -9.50 13.84
CA HIS A 128 -7.50 -10.79 13.62
C HIS A 128 -8.37 -10.78 12.34
N LEU A 129 -9.03 -9.65 12.07
CA LEU A 129 -10.08 -9.53 11.06
C LEU A 129 -9.76 -8.54 9.96
N GLY A 130 -8.56 -7.98 9.95
CA GLY A 130 -8.07 -7.05 8.95
C GLY A 130 -8.82 -5.72 8.88
N LEU A 131 -8.83 -5.09 7.70
CA LEU A 131 -9.69 -3.94 7.42
C LEU A 131 -11.14 -4.41 7.29
N PHE A 132 -11.43 -5.19 6.30
CA PHE A 132 -12.65 -5.95 6.04
C PHE A 132 -12.48 -6.76 4.74
N LYS A 133 -13.31 -7.78 4.57
CA LYS A 133 -13.54 -8.42 3.29
C LYS A 133 -14.64 -7.66 2.57
N GLN A 134 -14.40 -7.25 1.32
CA GLN A 134 -15.38 -6.57 0.48
C GLN A 134 -16.23 -7.59 -0.26
N LEU A 135 -17.54 -7.44 -0.16
CA LEU A 135 -18.52 -8.12 -0.99
C LEU A 135 -19.35 -7.09 -1.74
N PHE A 136 -19.87 -7.46 -2.91
CA PHE A 136 -20.81 -6.64 -3.66
C PHE A 136 -22.21 -7.27 -3.60
N GLU A 137 -23.14 -6.55 -3.00
CA GLU A 137 -24.55 -6.94 -2.93
C GLU A 137 -25.41 -5.79 -3.47
N ASN A 138 -26.31 -6.07 -4.39
CA ASN A 138 -27.17 -5.05 -5.01
C ASN A 138 -26.41 -3.84 -5.56
N ARG A 139 -25.22 -4.08 -6.15
CA ARG A 139 -24.29 -3.04 -6.65
C ARG A 139 -23.80 -2.07 -5.59
N LEU A 140 -23.70 -2.55 -4.34
CA LEU A 140 -23.16 -1.78 -3.21
C LEU A 140 -22.03 -2.55 -2.55
N GLN A 141 -21.04 -1.82 -2.03
CA GLN A 141 -20.03 -2.41 -1.18
C GLN A 141 -20.63 -2.82 0.17
N LYS A 142 -20.40 -4.08 0.54
CA LYS A 142 -20.68 -4.61 1.85
C LYS A 142 -19.38 -5.05 2.50
N GLU A 143 -19.24 -4.77 3.79
CA GLU A 143 -18.07 -5.11 4.58
C GLU A 143 -18.38 -6.30 5.50
N THR A 144 -17.47 -7.27 5.55
CA THR A 144 -17.51 -8.42 6.45
C THR A 144 -16.12 -8.63 7.07
N PRO A 145 -16.02 -9.35 8.22
CA PRO A 145 -14.72 -9.70 8.77
C PRO A 145 -13.87 -10.51 7.79
N ASN A 146 -12.56 -10.34 7.89
CA ASN A 146 -11.58 -11.04 7.04
C ASN A 146 -10.59 -11.86 7.89
N PRO A 147 -11.05 -12.94 8.55
CA PRO A 147 -10.19 -13.79 9.37
C PRO A 147 -9.12 -14.50 8.52
N TRP A 148 -7.93 -14.68 9.07
CA TRP A 148 -6.80 -15.31 8.37
C TRP A 148 -5.95 -16.22 9.24
N ILE A 149 -6.12 -16.18 10.56
CA ILE A 149 -5.32 -16.96 11.52
C ILE A 149 -5.93 -18.35 11.65
N GLU A 150 -5.13 -19.37 11.32
CA GLU A 150 -5.49 -20.78 11.39
C GLU A 150 -4.55 -21.54 12.33
N GLU A 151 -4.81 -22.82 12.58
CA GLU A 151 -3.99 -23.68 13.42
C GLU A 151 -2.55 -23.75 12.94
N HIS A 152 -2.35 -23.96 11.63
CA HIS A 152 -1.04 -23.84 10.99
C HIS A 152 -0.89 -22.45 10.41
N SER A 153 0.03 -21.68 10.95
CA SER A 153 0.18 -20.25 10.64
C SER A 153 1.66 -19.86 10.52
N TRP A 154 1.92 -18.79 9.78
CA TRP A 154 3.23 -18.14 9.77
C TRP A 154 3.57 -17.47 11.10
N LEU A 155 2.58 -17.21 11.95
CA LEU A 155 2.79 -16.66 13.29
C LEU A 155 3.50 -17.68 14.20
N THR A 156 4.48 -17.18 14.96
CA THR A 156 5.18 -17.96 15.98
C THR A 156 5.13 -17.19 17.31
N PRO A 157 4.61 -17.77 18.39
CA PRO A 157 4.66 -17.11 19.70
C PRO A 157 6.11 -16.84 20.10
N ALA A 158 6.42 -15.60 20.50
CA ALA A 158 7.77 -15.19 20.87
C ALA A 158 8.07 -15.33 22.35
N GLY A 159 7.08 -15.61 23.18
CA GLY A 159 7.24 -15.71 24.64
C GLY A 159 7.52 -14.37 25.33
N VAL A 160 7.22 -13.26 24.67
CA VAL A 160 7.40 -11.88 25.18
C VAL A 160 6.05 -11.28 25.47
N SER A 161 5.93 -10.63 26.63
CA SER A 161 4.69 -10.00 27.09
C SER A 161 5.00 -8.72 27.84
N TYR A 162 4.18 -7.71 27.62
CA TYR A 162 4.26 -6.42 28.33
C TYR A 162 2.91 -6.03 28.89
N THR A 163 2.90 -5.09 29.82
CA THR A 163 1.71 -4.43 30.33
C THR A 163 1.68 -2.99 29.81
N VAL A 164 0.57 -2.62 29.17
CA VAL A 164 0.36 -1.28 28.61
C VAL A 164 -0.69 -0.55 29.45
N PRO A 165 -0.33 0.60 30.06
CA PRO A 165 -1.26 1.35 30.90
C PRO A 165 -2.17 2.25 30.10
N PHE A 166 -3.45 2.31 30.48
CA PHE A 166 -4.45 3.26 30.02
C PHE A 166 -5.13 3.93 31.21
N ARG A 167 -6.08 4.81 30.95
CA ARG A 167 -6.84 5.44 32.03
C ARG A 167 -7.71 4.40 32.77
N GLY A 168 -7.37 4.15 34.02
CA GLY A 168 -8.14 3.30 34.90
C GLY A 168 -7.98 1.79 34.67
N PHE A 169 -7.18 1.34 33.71
CA PHE A 169 -6.90 -0.07 33.45
C PHE A 169 -5.57 -0.27 32.71
N SER A 170 -5.15 -1.50 32.61
CA SER A 170 -3.98 -1.89 31.82
C SER A 170 -4.30 -3.11 30.98
N LEU A 171 -3.64 -3.25 29.82
CA LEU A 171 -3.75 -4.41 28.96
C LEU A 171 -2.42 -5.19 28.97
N LYS A 172 -2.54 -6.49 29.09
CA LYS A 172 -1.41 -7.39 28.86
C LYS A 172 -1.32 -7.72 27.37
N SER A 173 -0.11 -7.71 26.84
CA SER A 173 0.17 -8.09 25.45
C SER A 173 0.89 -9.42 25.37
N SER A 174 0.76 -10.07 24.21
CA SER A 174 1.60 -11.18 23.77
C SER A 174 2.19 -10.88 22.42
N LEU A 175 3.46 -11.25 22.21
CA LEU A 175 4.17 -11.03 20.97
C LEU A 175 4.12 -12.28 20.08
N TYR A 176 3.77 -12.08 18.81
CA TYR A 176 3.84 -13.09 17.75
C TYR A 176 4.77 -12.58 16.65
N ASP A 177 5.64 -13.47 16.17
CA ASP A 177 6.58 -13.13 15.09
C ASP A 177 6.18 -13.78 13.79
N ILE A 178 6.37 -13.06 12.68
CA ILE A 178 6.43 -13.60 11.33
C ILE A 178 7.84 -13.42 10.81
N ASP A 179 8.45 -14.49 10.27
CA ASP A 179 9.75 -14.40 9.64
C ASP A 179 9.64 -13.73 8.28
N VAL A 180 10.48 -12.73 8.05
CA VAL A 180 10.63 -12.05 6.76
C VAL A 180 11.92 -12.55 6.12
N ALA A 181 11.78 -13.39 5.11
CA ALA A 181 12.90 -14.01 4.43
C ALA A 181 13.73 -13.00 3.63
N GLY A 182 15.05 -13.01 3.80
CA GLY A 182 15.97 -12.29 2.92
C GLY A 182 16.25 -13.12 1.65
N TYR A 183 16.35 -12.46 0.50
CA TYR A 183 16.71 -13.12 -0.75
C TYR A 183 18.15 -13.63 -0.70
N ASN A 184 18.32 -14.98 -0.68
CA ASN A 184 19.60 -15.65 -0.47
C ASN A 184 20.33 -15.20 0.80
N ASN A 185 19.63 -14.65 1.79
CA ASN A 185 20.18 -14.10 3.01
C ASN A 185 19.37 -14.54 4.24
N LYS A 186 19.85 -14.20 5.44
CA LYS A 186 19.15 -14.42 6.70
C LYS A 186 17.87 -13.61 6.78
N SER A 187 16.96 -14.06 7.62
CA SER A 187 15.67 -13.40 7.86
C SER A 187 15.76 -12.26 8.89
N ILE A 188 14.72 -11.46 8.94
CA ILE A 188 14.39 -10.58 10.06
C ILE A 188 12.99 -10.93 10.58
N HIS A 189 12.59 -10.35 11.72
CA HIS A 189 11.26 -10.56 12.27
C HIS A 189 10.32 -9.38 11.96
N LEU A 190 9.07 -9.72 11.70
CA LEU A 190 7.94 -8.81 11.88
C LEU A 190 7.29 -9.15 13.23
N HIS A 191 7.44 -8.25 14.19
CA HIS A 191 6.87 -8.38 15.53
C HIS A 191 5.46 -7.83 15.56
N LEU A 192 4.50 -8.67 15.93
CA LEU A 192 3.08 -8.34 15.99
C LEU A 192 2.56 -8.53 17.41
N PHE A 193 2.19 -7.43 18.05
CA PHE A 193 1.61 -7.46 19.39
C PHE A 193 0.10 -7.66 19.33
N ASP A 194 -0.41 -8.45 20.26
CA ASP A 194 -1.82 -8.80 20.37
C ASP A 194 -2.27 -8.69 21.83
N ILE A 195 -3.56 -8.51 22.06
CA ILE A 195 -4.16 -8.61 23.38
C ILE A 195 -4.51 -10.08 23.70
N ASP A 196 -4.41 -10.48 24.96
CA ASP A 196 -4.65 -11.87 25.36
C ASP A 196 -6.14 -12.27 25.28
N LEU A 197 -7.05 -11.30 25.39
CA LEU A 197 -8.49 -11.53 25.49
C LEU A 197 -9.26 -11.12 24.23
N ALA A 198 -8.62 -11.06 23.06
CA ALA A 198 -9.33 -10.76 21.82
C ALA A 198 -10.49 -11.72 21.58
N ASP A 199 -11.68 -11.18 21.29
CA ASP A 199 -12.90 -11.97 21.08
C ASP A 199 -13.55 -11.64 19.74
N GLU A 200 -13.26 -12.45 18.73
CA GLU A 200 -13.83 -12.29 17.38
C GLU A 200 -15.36 -12.46 17.37
N SER A 201 -15.93 -13.20 18.34
CA SER A 201 -17.37 -13.48 18.40
C SER A 201 -18.21 -12.24 18.74
N MET A 202 -17.60 -11.17 19.23
CA MET A 202 -18.31 -9.92 19.51
C MET A 202 -18.75 -9.15 18.27
N VAL A 203 -18.22 -9.49 17.10
CA VAL A 203 -18.53 -8.82 15.84
C VAL A 203 -19.88 -9.32 15.31
N HIS A 204 -20.74 -8.39 14.92
CA HIS A 204 -22.08 -8.66 14.40
C HIS A 204 -22.44 -7.67 13.27
N ASP A 205 -23.49 -7.97 12.50
CA ASP A 205 -24.03 -7.10 11.45
C ASP A 205 -22.93 -6.51 10.54
N GLY A 206 -22.14 -7.40 9.93
CA GLY A 206 -20.99 -7.00 9.10
C GLY A 206 -19.74 -6.83 9.95
N ILE A 207 -19.33 -5.57 10.19
CA ILE A 207 -18.12 -5.23 10.97
C ILE A 207 -18.43 -4.43 12.24
N SER A 208 -19.65 -4.48 12.72
CA SER A 208 -20.09 -3.78 13.93
C SER A 208 -19.67 -4.51 15.20
N PHE A 209 -19.33 -3.76 16.22
CA PHE A 209 -18.98 -4.28 17.54
C PHE A 209 -19.05 -3.16 18.59
N ASN A 210 -19.02 -3.52 19.86
CA ASN A 210 -18.95 -2.54 20.96
C ASN A 210 -17.56 -1.92 21.03
N LYS A 211 -17.41 -0.70 20.53
CA LYS A 211 -16.13 0.05 20.46
C LYS A 211 -15.58 0.42 21.83
N LYS A 212 -16.36 0.37 22.88
CA LYS A 212 -15.93 0.67 24.26
C LYS A 212 -15.28 -0.51 24.96
N ASP A 213 -15.49 -1.72 24.48
CA ASP A 213 -14.96 -2.96 25.08
C ASP A 213 -13.52 -3.21 24.59
N ILE A 214 -12.61 -2.35 25.02
CA ILE A 214 -11.20 -2.37 24.60
C ILE A 214 -10.50 -3.68 24.99
N LEU A 215 -10.88 -4.28 26.12
CA LEU A 215 -10.30 -5.55 26.58
C LEU A 215 -10.42 -6.67 25.55
N HIS A 216 -11.43 -6.62 24.70
CA HIS A 216 -11.75 -7.69 23.75
C HIS A 216 -11.63 -7.27 22.28
N ASN A 217 -11.68 -5.95 21.97
CA ASN A 217 -11.77 -5.48 20.58
C ASN A 217 -10.47 -4.90 20.00
N LEU A 218 -9.46 -4.60 20.82
CA LEU A 218 -8.35 -3.71 20.41
C LEU A 218 -7.63 -4.17 19.13
N THR A 219 -7.41 -5.47 18.98
CA THR A 219 -6.68 -6.05 17.87
C THR A 219 -7.56 -6.79 16.86
N LEU A 220 -8.87 -6.52 16.84
CA LEU A 220 -9.74 -7.14 15.85
C LEU A 220 -9.59 -6.52 14.46
N PHE A 221 -9.81 -5.21 14.32
CA PHE A 221 -9.81 -4.53 13.03
C PHE A 221 -8.70 -3.48 12.91
N LEU A 222 -8.05 -3.48 11.75
CA LEU A 222 -7.24 -2.36 11.26
C LEU A 222 -8.19 -1.23 10.82
N TYR A 223 -7.92 0.01 11.23
CA TYR A 223 -8.73 1.19 10.90
C TYR A 223 -10.23 0.98 11.16
N PRO A 224 -10.62 0.72 12.42
CA PRO A 224 -12.03 0.58 12.76
C PRO A 224 -12.81 1.85 12.42
N ASP A 225 -14.13 1.72 12.24
CA ASP A 225 -15.00 2.85 11.95
C ASP A 225 -14.81 3.98 12.98
N ASP A 226 -14.42 5.15 12.51
CA ASP A 226 -14.14 6.35 13.29
C ASP A 226 -15.14 7.48 13.04
N SER A 227 -16.33 7.13 12.62
CA SER A 227 -17.44 8.08 12.41
C SER A 227 -17.97 8.69 13.70
N ASP A 228 -17.69 8.10 14.85
CA ASP A 228 -18.07 8.57 16.18
C ASP A 228 -16.85 8.77 17.10
N ASP A 229 -17.08 9.34 18.28
CA ASP A 229 -16.01 9.60 19.28
C ASP A 229 -15.38 8.31 19.79
N ASP A 230 -16.18 7.26 20.00
CA ASP A 230 -15.68 5.97 20.49
C ASP A 230 -14.73 5.33 19.46
N GLY A 231 -15.07 5.40 18.19
CA GLY A 231 -14.21 4.92 17.10
C GLY A 231 -12.91 5.71 16.97
N ARG A 232 -12.95 7.04 17.11
CA ARG A 232 -11.76 7.89 17.11
C ARG A 232 -10.86 7.59 18.31
N LYS A 233 -11.44 7.43 19.50
CA LYS A 233 -10.68 7.01 20.69
C LYS A 233 -10.09 5.62 20.54
N LEU A 234 -10.81 4.69 19.91
CA LEU A 234 -10.29 3.35 19.66
C LEU A 234 -9.01 3.38 18.81
N ARG A 235 -8.92 4.28 17.84
CA ARG A 235 -7.68 4.49 17.08
C ARG A 235 -6.53 4.93 17.98
N ILE A 236 -6.77 5.80 18.94
CA ILE A 236 -5.76 6.22 19.92
C ILE A 236 -5.35 5.04 20.80
N PHE A 237 -6.29 4.23 21.27
CA PHE A 237 -5.99 3.01 22.01
C PHE A 237 -5.08 2.07 21.22
N GLN A 238 -5.37 1.84 19.94
CA GLN A 238 -4.56 0.99 19.07
C GLN A 238 -3.14 1.55 18.88
N GLN A 239 -3.04 2.84 18.56
CA GLN A 239 -1.75 3.50 18.34
C GLN A 239 -0.88 3.46 19.59
N TYR A 240 -1.44 3.77 20.74
CA TYR A 240 -0.69 3.73 22.02
C TYR A 240 -0.30 2.30 22.40
N PHE A 241 -1.18 1.34 22.26
CA PHE A 241 -0.87 -0.06 22.52
C PHE A 241 0.32 -0.53 21.65
N MET A 242 0.32 -0.18 20.38
CA MET A 242 1.42 -0.50 19.46
C MET A 242 2.74 0.13 19.91
N VAL A 243 2.75 1.42 20.17
CA VAL A 243 4.01 2.13 20.46
C VAL A 243 4.53 1.87 21.87
N SER A 244 3.68 1.62 22.85
CA SER A 244 4.11 1.25 24.20
C SER A 244 4.79 -0.11 24.22
N ASN A 245 4.21 -1.10 23.53
CA ASN A 245 4.85 -2.40 23.33
C ASN A 245 6.17 -2.28 22.58
N ALA A 246 6.21 -1.50 21.50
CA ALA A 246 7.42 -1.26 20.73
C ALA A 246 8.52 -0.62 21.58
N ALA A 247 8.19 0.43 22.31
CA ALA A 247 9.16 1.13 23.17
C ALA A 247 9.73 0.22 24.27
N GLN A 248 8.88 -0.55 24.94
CA GLN A 248 9.33 -1.51 25.95
C GLN A 248 10.25 -2.58 25.34
N PHE A 249 9.87 -3.12 24.19
CA PHE A 249 10.67 -4.12 23.47
C PHE A 249 12.04 -3.57 23.05
N ILE A 250 12.10 -2.38 22.49
CA ILE A 250 13.33 -1.73 22.02
C ILE A 250 14.29 -1.48 23.22
N LEU A 251 13.77 -0.96 24.32
CA LEU A 251 14.58 -0.71 25.50
C LEU A 251 15.11 -2.01 26.13
N ASP A 252 14.32 -3.07 26.14
CA ASP A 252 14.75 -4.37 26.63
C ASP A 252 15.85 -4.98 25.75
N GLU A 253 15.68 -4.93 24.43
CA GLU A 253 16.72 -5.40 23.51
C GLU A 253 18.02 -4.62 23.63
N ALA A 254 17.94 -3.28 23.69
CA ALA A 254 19.11 -2.43 23.86
C ALA A 254 19.83 -2.74 25.18
N THR A 255 19.09 -2.88 26.28
CA THR A 255 19.64 -3.21 27.61
C THR A 255 20.34 -4.58 27.61
N LYS A 256 19.73 -5.60 26.97
CA LYS A 256 20.35 -6.93 26.83
C LYS A 256 21.66 -6.90 26.06
N LYS A 257 21.84 -5.93 25.17
CA LYS A 257 23.08 -5.72 24.41
C LYS A 257 24.12 -4.85 25.12
N GLY A 258 23.82 -4.42 26.35
CA GLY A 258 24.72 -3.63 27.16
C GLY A 258 24.54 -2.11 27.08
N CYS A 259 23.44 -1.63 26.50
CA CYS A 259 23.09 -0.21 26.51
C CYS A 259 22.80 0.28 27.91
N ASN A 260 23.38 1.43 28.29
CA ASN A 260 23.08 2.10 29.55
C ASN A 260 21.89 3.09 29.43
N LEU A 261 21.22 3.10 28.32
CA LEU A 261 20.12 3.98 27.90
C LEU A 261 20.53 5.42 27.56
N HIS A 262 21.61 5.96 28.12
CA HIS A 262 22.14 7.28 27.73
C HIS A 262 22.66 7.29 26.29
N ASP A 263 23.17 6.16 25.82
CA ASP A 263 23.71 5.93 24.48
C ASP A 263 22.74 5.12 23.58
N LEU A 264 21.43 5.24 23.80
CA LEU A 264 20.41 4.47 23.07
C LEU A 264 20.54 4.62 21.54
N ALA A 265 20.93 5.79 21.05
CA ALA A 265 21.12 6.04 19.62
C ALA A 265 22.22 5.17 18.96
N ASP A 266 23.14 4.61 19.77
CA ASP A 266 24.14 3.65 19.30
C ASP A 266 23.58 2.22 19.13
N TYR A 267 22.40 1.96 19.65
CA TYR A 267 21.75 0.64 19.67
C TYR A 267 20.45 0.59 18.86
N ALA A 268 19.79 1.73 18.66
CA ALA A 268 18.48 1.76 18.02
C ALA A 268 18.30 3.01 17.14
N VAL A 269 17.64 2.81 16.03
CA VAL A 269 16.98 3.86 15.25
C VAL A 269 15.55 3.41 15.00
N ILE A 270 14.61 4.34 15.15
CA ILE A 270 13.17 4.09 14.94
C ILE A 270 12.74 4.87 13.72
N GLN A 271 12.16 4.16 12.75
CA GLN A 271 11.48 4.82 11.63
C GLN A 271 9.97 4.86 11.92
N ILE A 272 9.46 6.06 12.09
CA ILE A 272 8.04 6.34 12.32
C ILE A 272 7.36 6.39 10.95
N ASN A 273 6.60 5.34 10.62
CA ASN A 273 5.94 5.24 9.32
C ASN A 273 4.57 5.93 9.35
N ASP A 274 4.51 7.12 8.77
CA ASP A 274 3.41 8.09 8.93
C ASP A 274 3.23 8.54 10.39
N THR A 275 2.08 9.08 10.77
CA THR A 275 1.84 9.61 12.12
C THR A 275 1.27 8.59 13.11
N HIS A 276 0.90 7.41 12.66
CA HIS A 276 0.32 6.38 13.53
C HIS A 276 1.23 6.00 14.70
N PRO A 277 2.57 5.89 14.55
CA PRO A 277 3.46 5.58 15.66
C PRO A 277 3.98 6.81 16.43
N SER A 278 3.50 8.01 16.16
CA SER A 278 4.07 9.26 16.74
C SER A 278 4.16 9.27 18.25
N MET A 279 3.22 8.64 18.95
CA MET A 279 3.24 8.55 20.41
C MET A 279 4.42 7.75 20.98
N VAL A 280 5.22 7.10 20.14
CA VAL A 280 6.49 6.48 20.59
C VAL A 280 7.43 7.51 21.22
N ILE A 281 7.37 8.75 20.76
CA ILE A 281 8.21 9.84 21.28
C ILE A 281 7.92 10.11 22.76
N PRO A 282 6.70 10.50 23.17
CA PRO A 282 6.43 10.70 24.59
C PRO A 282 6.48 9.41 25.40
N GLU A 283 6.15 8.26 24.81
CA GLU A 283 6.24 6.98 25.53
C GLU A 283 7.69 6.60 25.87
N LEU A 284 8.62 6.75 24.95
CA LEU A 284 10.05 6.54 25.23
C LEU A 284 10.55 7.50 26.30
N ILE A 285 10.17 8.76 26.24
CA ILE A 285 10.53 9.75 27.27
C ILE A 285 9.99 9.30 28.63
N ARG A 286 8.74 8.87 28.71
CA ARG A 286 8.12 8.34 29.92
C ARG A 286 8.91 7.17 30.50
N LEU A 287 9.25 6.19 29.67
CA LEU A 287 9.97 5.00 30.08
C LEU A 287 11.42 5.31 30.52
N LEU A 288 12.11 6.19 29.81
CA LEU A 288 13.46 6.62 30.14
C LEU A 288 13.47 7.40 31.46
N THR A 289 12.52 8.30 31.68
CA THR A 289 12.42 9.05 32.96
C THR A 289 12.08 8.13 34.13
N LYS A 290 11.21 7.13 33.88
CA LYS A 290 10.91 6.10 34.90
C LYS A 290 12.16 5.27 35.30
N ARG A 291 13.11 5.14 34.36
CA ARG A 291 14.40 4.46 34.60
C ARG A 291 15.51 5.37 35.08
N GLY A 292 15.19 6.60 35.50
CA GLY A 292 16.08 7.52 36.17
C GLY A 292 16.81 8.54 35.28
N ILE A 293 16.47 8.63 33.99
CA ILE A 293 17.05 9.64 33.12
C ILE A 293 16.23 10.94 33.23
N ALA A 294 16.92 12.08 33.37
CA ALA A 294 16.28 13.38 33.45
C ALA A 294 15.45 13.67 32.17
N PHE A 295 14.32 14.36 32.30
CA PHE A 295 13.39 14.63 31.19
C PHE A 295 14.08 15.28 29.99
N ASP A 296 14.90 16.29 30.21
CA ASP A 296 15.57 17.01 29.11
C ASP A 296 16.55 16.11 28.36
N GLU A 297 17.29 15.28 29.10
CA GLU A 297 18.18 14.29 28.49
C GLU A 297 17.37 13.20 27.75
N ALA A 298 16.27 12.73 28.34
CA ALA A 298 15.38 11.74 27.67
C ALA A 298 14.84 12.29 26.36
N ALA A 299 14.38 13.54 26.34
CA ALA A 299 13.91 14.20 25.11
C ALA A 299 15.03 14.32 24.05
N GLU A 300 16.24 14.63 24.46
CA GLU A 300 17.41 14.69 23.57
C GLU A 300 17.78 13.30 23.02
N ILE A 301 17.78 12.26 23.86
CA ILE A 301 18.02 10.87 23.42
C ILE A 301 17.00 10.47 22.36
N VAL A 302 15.72 10.67 22.62
CA VAL A 302 14.63 10.33 21.71
C VAL A 302 14.76 11.08 20.37
N SER A 303 15.14 12.35 20.42
CA SER A 303 15.39 13.16 19.22
C SER A 303 16.52 12.63 18.33
N LYS A 304 17.44 11.85 18.87
CA LYS A 304 18.54 11.20 18.13
C LYS A 304 18.18 9.79 17.64
N VAL A 305 17.10 9.22 18.15
CA VAL A 305 16.67 7.84 17.85
C VAL A 305 15.57 7.81 16.80
N CYS A 306 14.66 8.79 16.79
CA CYS A 306 13.47 8.79 15.95
C CYS A 306 13.67 9.55 14.64
N ALA A 307 13.25 8.92 13.55
CA ALA A 307 13.13 9.49 12.21
C ALA A 307 11.70 9.30 11.70
N TYR A 308 11.18 10.26 10.96
CA TYR A 308 9.79 10.31 10.52
C TYR A 308 9.69 10.29 9.01
N THR A 309 8.88 9.39 8.47
CA THR A 309 8.47 9.38 7.07
C THR A 309 7.05 9.90 6.94
N ASN A 310 6.87 10.98 6.17
CA ASN A 310 5.56 11.52 5.84
C ASN A 310 5.03 10.88 4.56
N HIS A 311 3.79 10.37 4.61
CA HIS A 311 3.08 9.81 3.45
C HIS A 311 1.88 10.65 3.03
N THR A 312 1.65 11.79 3.69
CA THR A 312 0.47 12.61 3.51
C THR A 312 0.87 13.99 2.99
N ILE A 313 0.37 14.39 1.82
CA ILE A 313 0.65 15.73 1.28
C ILE A 313 -0.17 16.79 2.00
N LEU A 314 -1.49 16.59 2.10
CA LEU A 314 -2.40 17.59 2.66
C LEU A 314 -2.15 17.81 4.15
N ALA A 315 -1.72 19.02 4.54
CA ALA A 315 -1.55 19.38 5.94
C ALA A 315 -2.83 19.19 6.76
N GLU A 316 -3.98 19.41 6.16
CA GLU A 316 -5.30 19.20 6.79
C GLU A 316 -5.56 17.73 7.15
N ALA A 317 -5.01 16.79 6.39
CA ALA A 317 -5.14 15.36 6.62
C ALA A 317 -4.13 14.82 7.62
N LEU A 318 -3.16 15.64 8.06
CA LEU A 318 -2.23 15.26 9.12
C LEU A 318 -2.99 15.05 10.42
N GLU A 319 -2.68 13.94 11.09
CA GLU A 319 -3.39 13.51 12.28
C GLU A 319 -3.19 14.46 13.44
N LYS A 320 -4.29 14.90 14.02
CA LYS A 320 -4.33 15.74 15.21
C LYS A 320 -5.48 15.29 16.11
N TRP A 321 -5.21 15.19 17.40
CA TRP A 321 -6.18 14.67 18.35
C TRP A 321 -6.62 15.76 19.33
N PRO A 322 -7.94 15.88 19.63
CA PRO A 322 -8.40 16.68 20.73
C PRO A 322 -7.71 16.26 22.05
N MET A 323 -7.24 17.22 22.82
CA MET A 323 -6.61 16.95 24.12
C MET A 323 -7.52 16.11 25.03
N ASP A 324 -8.83 16.35 24.97
CA ASP A 324 -9.80 15.59 25.76
C ASP A 324 -9.78 14.09 25.44
N TYR A 325 -9.52 13.71 24.18
CA TYR A 325 -9.39 12.30 23.81
C TYR A 325 -8.14 11.67 24.41
N LEU A 326 -7.02 12.39 24.42
CA LEU A 326 -5.79 11.91 25.02
C LEU A 326 -5.92 11.81 26.55
N LEU A 327 -6.62 12.73 27.21
CA LEU A 327 -6.94 12.63 28.63
C LEU A 327 -7.83 11.45 28.97
N ASP A 328 -8.75 11.09 28.06
CA ASP A 328 -9.62 9.93 28.24
C ASP A 328 -8.90 8.58 28.05
N VAL A 329 -7.90 8.54 27.18
CA VAL A 329 -7.20 7.29 26.81
C VAL A 329 -5.86 7.12 27.49
N VAL A 330 -5.01 8.15 27.42
CA VAL A 330 -3.61 8.12 27.87
C VAL A 330 -3.23 9.34 28.73
N PRO A 331 -3.94 9.58 29.85
CA PRO A 331 -3.73 10.79 30.66
C PRO A 331 -2.30 10.89 31.19
N HIS A 332 -1.59 9.79 31.35
CA HIS A 332 -0.21 9.74 31.83
C HIS A 332 0.82 10.25 30.80
N LEU A 333 0.47 10.31 29.49
CA LEU A 333 1.31 10.95 28.47
C LEU A 333 1.09 12.45 28.36
N VAL A 334 -0.07 12.95 28.75
CA VAL A 334 -0.44 14.36 28.56
C VAL A 334 0.53 15.33 29.20
N PRO A 335 0.99 15.15 30.46
CA PRO A 335 1.98 16.04 31.06
C PRO A 335 3.31 16.07 30.30
N ILE A 336 3.71 14.96 29.70
CA ILE A 336 4.93 14.87 28.88
C ILE A 336 4.73 15.68 27.59
N ILE A 337 3.62 15.48 26.88
CA ILE A 337 3.29 16.21 25.65
C ILE A 337 3.20 17.73 25.92
N GLU A 338 2.55 18.14 27.00
CA GLU A 338 2.47 19.54 27.41
C GLU A 338 3.86 20.13 27.65
N LYS A 339 4.74 19.41 28.32
CA LYS A 339 6.11 19.89 28.60
C LYS A 339 6.95 19.97 27.32
N LEU A 340 6.78 19.04 26.38
CA LEU A 340 7.41 19.12 25.08
C LEU A 340 6.92 20.36 24.29
N ASP A 341 5.62 20.61 24.31
CA ASP A 341 5.02 21.78 23.66
C ASP A 341 5.49 23.12 24.27
N GLU A 342 5.54 23.22 25.61
CA GLU A 342 6.06 24.40 26.31
C GLU A 342 7.48 24.74 25.89
N LYS A 343 8.36 23.72 25.77
CA LYS A 343 9.74 23.91 25.32
C LYS A 343 9.81 24.41 23.87
N ILE A 344 8.96 23.89 23.01
CA ILE A 344 8.88 24.33 21.62
C ILE A 344 8.36 25.76 21.51
N LYS A 345 7.31 26.10 22.21
CA LYS A 345 6.73 27.46 22.21
C LYS A 345 7.69 28.52 22.75
N ALA A 346 8.52 28.15 23.73
CA ALA A 346 9.56 29.04 24.26
C ALA A 346 10.64 29.35 23.21
N LYS A 347 10.91 28.43 22.29
CA LYS A 347 11.93 28.55 21.26
C LYS A 347 11.36 29.05 19.92
N TYR A 348 10.18 28.58 19.56
CA TYR A 348 9.47 28.87 18.30
C TYR A 348 8.03 29.26 18.61
N PRO A 349 7.72 30.56 18.74
CA PRO A 349 6.39 31.03 19.18
C PRO A 349 5.33 31.01 18.09
N GLN A 350 5.67 30.62 16.84
CA GLN A 350 4.72 30.58 15.74
C GLN A 350 3.66 29.51 15.99
N GLU A 351 2.39 29.88 15.85
CA GLU A 351 1.24 28.99 16.06
C GLU A 351 1.26 27.76 15.13
N ASN A 352 1.68 27.95 13.89
CA ASN A 352 1.67 26.89 12.86
C ASN A 352 2.72 25.79 13.06
N VAL A 353 3.58 25.90 14.05
CA VAL A 353 4.55 24.86 14.44
C VAL A 353 4.30 24.31 15.84
N ALA A 354 3.28 24.79 16.55
CA ALA A 354 2.93 24.32 17.88
C ALA A 354 2.52 22.84 17.86
N ILE A 355 2.92 22.08 18.88
CA ILE A 355 2.45 20.70 19.07
C ILE A 355 0.98 20.73 19.52
N ILE A 356 0.66 21.57 20.52
CA ILE A 356 -0.70 21.82 20.98
C ILE A 356 -1.12 23.20 20.46
N ASP A 357 -2.11 23.23 19.58
CA ASP A 357 -2.60 24.47 18.97
C ASP A 357 -3.58 25.23 19.87
N LYS A 358 -3.99 26.43 19.43
CA LYS A 358 -4.95 27.29 20.16
C LYS A 358 -6.32 26.66 20.36
N ASN A 359 -6.68 25.65 19.56
CA ASN A 359 -7.92 24.90 19.68
C ASN A 359 -7.77 23.64 20.55
N ASN A 360 -6.65 23.51 21.24
CA ASN A 360 -6.32 22.36 22.09
C ASN A 360 -6.28 21.03 21.34
N LEU A 361 -5.83 21.06 20.08
CA LEU A 361 -5.56 19.90 19.24
C LEU A 361 -4.07 19.57 19.27
N VAL A 362 -3.74 18.31 19.44
CA VAL A 362 -2.37 17.80 19.49
C VAL A 362 -1.95 17.30 18.12
N HIS A 363 -0.96 17.94 17.51
CA HIS A 363 -0.47 17.64 16.18
C HIS A 363 0.63 16.59 16.22
N MET A 364 0.34 15.39 15.75
CA MET A 364 1.27 14.24 15.78
C MET A 364 2.51 14.49 14.93
N ALA A 365 2.35 14.95 13.69
CA ALA A 365 3.49 15.25 12.81
C ALA A 365 4.39 16.35 13.35
N HIS A 366 3.84 17.36 14.00
CA HIS A 366 4.63 18.44 14.61
C HIS A 366 5.56 17.89 15.71
N MET A 367 5.06 16.98 16.51
CA MET A 367 5.87 16.31 17.52
C MET A 367 7.00 15.49 16.90
N ASP A 368 6.70 14.74 15.83
CA ASP A 368 7.69 13.96 15.09
C ASP A 368 8.82 14.81 14.52
N ILE A 369 8.49 15.98 13.96
CA ILE A 369 9.46 16.87 13.34
C ILE A 369 10.34 17.56 14.40
N HIS A 370 9.75 18.06 15.48
CA HIS A 370 10.50 18.72 16.53
C HIS A 370 11.44 17.77 17.28
N TYR A 371 10.98 16.55 17.57
CA TYR A 371 11.69 15.57 18.40
C TYR A 371 12.20 14.35 17.63
N GLY A 372 12.30 14.45 16.32
CA GLY A 372 13.02 13.53 15.45
C GLY A 372 14.22 14.22 14.78
N PHE A 373 15.16 13.43 14.24
CA PHE A 373 16.34 13.98 13.56
C PHE A 373 16.20 14.03 12.04
N SER A 374 15.21 13.38 11.47
CA SER A 374 14.96 13.32 10.03
C SER A 374 13.48 13.29 9.73
N ILE A 375 13.09 14.05 8.72
CA ILE A 375 11.79 13.94 8.06
C ILE A 375 12.03 13.75 6.57
N ASN A 376 11.44 12.71 5.99
CA ASN A 376 11.50 12.51 4.56
C ASN A 376 10.12 12.47 3.90
N GLY A 377 10.06 13.02 2.69
CA GLY A 377 9.01 12.72 1.74
C GLY A 377 9.31 11.43 0.98
N VAL A 378 8.38 10.98 0.15
CA VAL A 378 8.41 9.65 -0.48
C VAL A 378 8.45 9.69 -2.01
N ALA A 379 8.59 10.87 -2.58
CA ALA A 379 8.91 11.14 -3.99
C ALA A 379 9.48 12.56 -4.10
N ALA A 380 10.21 12.85 -5.17
CA ALA A 380 10.87 14.15 -5.35
C ALA A 380 9.87 15.32 -5.29
N LEU A 381 8.77 15.24 -6.03
CA LEU A 381 7.73 16.26 -6.03
C LEU A 381 7.07 16.41 -4.65
N HIS A 382 6.75 15.31 -4.01
CA HIS A 382 6.16 15.31 -2.66
C HIS A 382 7.06 16.06 -1.66
N THR A 383 8.35 15.76 -1.67
CA THR A 383 9.32 16.40 -0.79
C THR A 383 9.42 17.90 -1.04
N GLU A 384 9.41 18.33 -2.31
CA GLU A 384 9.38 19.76 -2.64
C GLU A 384 8.11 20.46 -2.19
N ILE A 385 6.94 19.83 -2.32
CA ILE A 385 5.68 20.36 -1.82
C ILE A 385 5.71 20.51 -0.29
N LEU A 386 6.27 19.54 0.42
CA LEU A 386 6.46 19.64 1.87
C LEU A 386 7.33 20.83 2.26
N LYS A 387 8.44 21.04 1.57
CA LYS A 387 9.39 22.14 1.84
C LYS A 387 8.85 23.51 1.50
N THR A 388 8.12 23.63 0.39
CA THR A 388 7.73 24.94 -0.17
C THR A 388 6.31 25.37 0.17
N SER A 389 5.46 24.45 0.59
CA SER A 389 4.04 24.69 0.87
C SER A 389 3.61 24.09 2.20
N GLU A 390 3.34 22.79 2.25
CA GLU A 390 2.61 22.14 3.35
C GLU A 390 3.33 22.19 4.71
N LEU A 391 4.64 22.03 4.75
CA LEU A 391 5.47 22.07 5.95
C LEU A 391 6.55 23.14 5.88
N LYS A 392 6.31 24.19 5.09
CA LYS A 392 7.27 25.29 4.90
C LYS A 392 7.77 25.88 6.21
N ALA A 393 6.89 26.11 7.17
CA ALA A 393 7.25 26.67 8.46
C ALA A 393 8.28 25.80 9.22
N PHE A 394 8.18 24.48 9.09
CA PHE A 394 9.16 23.55 9.65
C PHE A 394 10.46 23.51 8.85
N TYR A 395 10.37 23.58 7.53
CA TYR A 395 11.56 23.63 6.68
C TYR A 395 12.39 24.89 6.95
N ASP A 396 11.74 26.03 7.20
CA ASP A 396 12.42 27.27 7.56
C ASP A 396 13.18 27.15 8.88
N ILE A 397 12.72 26.30 9.82
CA ILE A 397 13.36 26.05 11.13
C ILE A 397 14.44 24.95 11.04
N TYR A 398 14.13 23.85 10.34
CA TYR A 398 14.94 22.63 10.30
C TYR A 398 15.27 22.18 8.86
N PRO A 399 15.87 23.03 8.01
CA PRO A 399 16.15 22.64 6.63
C PRO A 399 17.02 21.38 6.54
N GLU A 400 17.89 21.14 7.51
CA GLU A 400 18.79 20.00 7.58
C GLU A 400 18.07 18.66 7.85
N LYS A 401 16.87 18.67 8.41
CA LYS A 401 16.10 17.45 8.71
C LYS A 401 15.38 16.90 7.47
N PHE A 402 15.07 17.77 6.49
CA PHE A 402 14.26 17.41 5.32
C PHE A 402 15.08 16.72 4.24
N ASN A 403 14.60 15.56 3.80
CA ASN A 403 15.21 14.82 2.71
C ASN A 403 14.16 14.02 1.94
N ASN A 404 14.54 13.53 0.76
CA ASN A 404 13.69 12.69 -0.08
C ASN A 404 14.18 11.24 -0.07
N LYS A 405 13.25 10.31 0.08
CA LYS A 405 13.46 8.89 -0.15
C LYS A 405 12.33 8.38 -1.05
N THR A 406 12.55 8.44 -2.35
CA THR A 406 11.55 7.94 -3.31
C THR A 406 11.23 6.48 -3.01
N ASN A 407 9.94 6.17 -2.87
CA ASN A 407 9.46 4.82 -2.61
C ASN A 407 9.97 3.83 -3.64
N GLY A 408 9.94 2.59 -3.28
CA GLY A 408 10.31 1.47 -4.14
C GLY A 408 9.51 0.22 -3.78
N ILE A 409 9.66 -0.78 -4.62
CA ILE A 409 8.97 -2.07 -4.53
C ILE A 409 9.96 -3.22 -4.55
N THR A 410 9.65 -4.33 -3.90
CA THR A 410 10.46 -5.54 -4.00
C THR A 410 10.22 -6.25 -5.33
N PHE A 411 11.29 -6.48 -6.08
CA PHE A 411 11.25 -7.24 -7.34
C PHE A 411 11.03 -8.73 -7.10
N ARG A 412 11.38 -9.26 -5.90
CA ARG A 412 11.10 -10.64 -5.53
C ARG A 412 9.62 -10.96 -5.64
N ARG A 413 8.75 -10.10 -5.11
CA ARG A 413 7.31 -10.30 -5.26
C ARG A 413 6.75 -9.80 -6.58
N TRP A 414 7.12 -8.60 -7.00
CA TRP A 414 6.41 -7.91 -8.09
C TRP A 414 6.97 -8.18 -9.49
N LEU A 415 8.00 -9.01 -9.58
CA LEU A 415 8.51 -9.56 -10.83
C LEU A 415 8.73 -11.08 -10.71
N MET A 416 9.61 -11.50 -9.81
CA MET A 416 10.06 -12.90 -9.72
C MET A 416 8.95 -13.85 -9.28
N HIS A 417 8.09 -13.41 -8.34
CA HIS A 417 6.95 -14.22 -7.87
C HIS A 417 5.73 -14.11 -8.79
N CYS A 418 5.30 -12.91 -9.14
CA CYS A 418 4.05 -12.73 -9.87
C CYS A 418 4.16 -12.86 -11.39
N ASN A 419 5.37 -12.85 -11.96
CA ASN A 419 5.60 -12.91 -13.41
C ASN A 419 6.82 -13.76 -13.77
N HIS A 420 6.73 -15.07 -13.50
CA HIS A 420 7.78 -16.02 -13.83
C HIS A 420 8.17 -16.01 -15.32
N PRO A 421 7.22 -15.98 -16.29
CA PRO A 421 7.60 -15.97 -17.70
C PRO A 421 8.44 -14.75 -18.10
N LEU A 422 8.10 -13.57 -17.58
CA LEU A 422 8.88 -12.35 -17.83
C LEU A 422 10.26 -12.43 -17.15
N THR A 423 10.31 -12.89 -15.91
CA THR A 423 11.57 -13.08 -15.16
C THR A 423 12.51 -14.00 -15.91
N ASP A 424 12.02 -15.16 -16.35
CA ASP A 424 12.83 -16.16 -17.08
C ASP A 424 13.32 -15.61 -18.42
N TYR A 425 12.47 -14.88 -19.12
CA TYR A 425 12.85 -14.26 -20.38
C TYR A 425 13.90 -13.17 -20.22
N ILE A 426 13.75 -12.29 -19.24
CA ILE A 426 14.76 -11.27 -18.91
C ILE A 426 16.09 -11.97 -18.56
N THR A 427 16.05 -13.01 -17.75
CA THR A 427 17.25 -13.82 -17.38
C THR A 427 17.93 -14.39 -18.65
N SER A 428 17.16 -14.88 -19.61
CA SER A 428 17.71 -15.41 -20.86
C SER A 428 18.41 -14.34 -21.71
N LEU A 429 18.03 -13.08 -21.58
CA LEU A 429 18.57 -11.96 -22.36
C LEU A 429 19.79 -11.31 -21.71
N ILE A 430 19.76 -11.10 -20.39
CA ILE A 430 20.76 -10.27 -19.67
C ILE A 430 21.37 -10.97 -18.45
N GLY A 431 21.01 -12.24 -18.17
CA GLY A 431 21.50 -12.96 -16.98
C GLY A 431 20.74 -12.60 -15.71
N ASP A 432 21.26 -13.06 -14.58
CA ASP A 432 20.60 -12.99 -13.26
C ASP A 432 20.92 -11.73 -12.44
N GLU A 433 21.82 -10.88 -12.90
CA GLU A 433 22.32 -9.74 -12.13
C GLU A 433 21.19 -8.83 -11.64
N PHE A 434 20.13 -8.63 -12.44
CA PHE A 434 19.02 -7.77 -12.07
C PHE A 434 18.25 -8.20 -10.81
N LYS A 435 18.35 -9.46 -10.41
CA LYS A 435 17.69 -10.00 -9.22
C LYS A 435 18.28 -9.43 -7.92
N THR A 436 19.53 -9.00 -7.94
CA THR A 436 20.25 -8.40 -6.82
C THR A 436 20.70 -6.96 -7.08
N ASN A 437 20.81 -6.58 -8.35
CA ASN A 437 21.13 -5.23 -8.81
C ASN A 437 20.10 -4.81 -9.87
N ALA A 438 19.00 -4.24 -9.43
CA ALA A 438 17.86 -3.91 -10.29
C ALA A 438 18.21 -2.97 -11.47
N THR A 439 19.24 -2.14 -11.33
CA THR A 439 19.69 -1.23 -12.41
C THR A 439 20.23 -2.00 -13.63
N ALA A 440 20.60 -3.25 -13.47
CA ALA A 440 21.01 -4.13 -14.59
C ALA A 440 19.88 -4.35 -15.61
N LEU A 441 18.61 -4.08 -15.25
CA LEU A 441 17.50 -4.10 -16.22
C LEU A 441 17.73 -3.14 -17.40
N GLU A 442 18.50 -2.07 -17.24
CA GLU A 442 18.83 -1.17 -18.35
C GLU A 442 19.57 -1.85 -19.50
N ASN A 443 20.22 -2.98 -19.25
CA ASN A 443 20.84 -3.78 -20.31
C ASN A 443 19.81 -4.29 -21.34
N LEU A 444 18.52 -4.30 -21.01
CA LEU A 444 17.46 -4.61 -21.97
C LEU A 444 17.35 -3.59 -23.11
N LEU A 445 17.80 -2.35 -22.92
CA LEU A 445 17.70 -1.30 -23.93
C LEU A 445 18.43 -1.65 -25.24
N LYS A 446 19.45 -2.49 -25.20
CA LYS A 446 20.15 -2.98 -26.40
C LYS A 446 19.25 -3.80 -27.33
N TYR A 447 18.14 -4.32 -26.82
CA TYR A 447 17.17 -5.09 -27.58
C TYR A 447 15.97 -4.26 -28.08
N LYS A 448 16.02 -2.95 -27.92
CA LYS A 448 14.89 -2.04 -28.24
C LYS A 448 14.38 -2.19 -29.68
N ASP A 449 15.28 -2.51 -30.62
CA ASP A 449 14.94 -2.67 -32.02
C ASP A 449 14.98 -4.13 -32.49
N ASP A 450 15.16 -5.09 -31.59
CA ASP A 450 15.17 -6.52 -31.87
C ASP A 450 13.73 -7.04 -31.98
N GLU A 451 13.32 -7.35 -33.21
CA GLU A 451 11.94 -7.77 -33.50
C GLU A 451 11.55 -9.08 -32.79
N ALA A 452 12.48 -10.03 -32.66
CA ALA A 452 12.20 -11.29 -31.97
C ALA A 452 11.96 -11.05 -30.46
N VAL A 453 12.74 -10.17 -29.84
CA VAL A 453 12.56 -9.80 -28.42
C VAL A 453 11.24 -9.07 -28.23
N LEU A 454 10.92 -8.11 -29.09
CA LEU A 454 9.66 -7.35 -29.02
C LEU A 454 8.43 -8.25 -29.17
N ASN A 455 8.46 -9.17 -30.13
CA ASN A 455 7.38 -10.15 -30.31
C ASN A 455 7.23 -11.08 -29.10
N LYS A 456 8.34 -11.50 -28.51
CA LYS A 456 8.29 -12.34 -27.32
C LYS A 456 7.71 -11.63 -26.10
N LEU A 457 7.99 -10.35 -25.92
CA LEU A 457 7.34 -9.53 -24.87
C LEU A 457 5.82 -9.47 -25.06
N LEU A 458 5.35 -9.30 -26.29
CA LEU A 458 3.91 -9.31 -26.61
C LEU A 458 3.26 -10.67 -26.31
N GLU A 459 3.94 -11.78 -26.63
CA GLU A 459 3.47 -13.13 -26.29
C GLU A 459 3.36 -13.33 -24.78
N ILE A 460 4.38 -12.94 -24.02
CA ILE A 460 4.38 -13.01 -22.54
C ILE A 460 3.21 -12.22 -21.97
N LYS A 461 2.97 -11.00 -22.48
CA LYS A 461 1.83 -10.17 -22.06
C LYS A 461 0.51 -10.87 -22.36
N THR A 462 0.36 -11.47 -23.52
CA THR A 462 -0.87 -12.20 -23.91
C THR A 462 -1.15 -13.37 -22.96
N GLU A 463 -0.11 -14.15 -22.59
CA GLU A 463 -0.28 -15.24 -21.63
C GLU A 463 -0.66 -14.73 -20.23
N ALA A 464 -0.09 -13.64 -19.79
CA ALA A 464 -0.50 -12.99 -18.52
C ALA A 464 -1.97 -12.51 -18.57
N LYS A 465 -2.41 -12.00 -19.71
CA LYS A 465 -3.81 -11.58 -19.93
C LYS A 465 -4.77 -12.78 -19.91
N LYS A 466 -4.39 -13.93 -20.42
CA LYS A 466 -5.19 -15.17 -20.33
C LYS A 466 -5.37 -15.62 -18.87
N THR A 467 -4.31 -15.61 -18.10
CA THR A 467 -4.38 -15.91 -16.65
C THR A 467 -5.29 -14.93 -15.91
N CYS A 468 -5.15 -13.65 -16.22
CA CYS A 468 -6.01 -12.60 -15.66
C CYS A 468 -7.48 -12.80 -16.04
N LYS A 469 -7.77 -13.16 -17.30
CA LYS A 469 -9.13 -13.47 -17.79
C LYS A 469 -9.80 -14.56 -16.96
N GLU A 470 -9.08 -15.64 -16.67
CA GLU A 470 -9.58 -16.73 -15.82
C GLU A 470 -9.88 -16.26 -14.39
N PHE A 471 -8.98 -15.45 -13.83
CA PHE A 471 -9.19 -14.83 -12.52
C PHE A 471 -10.42 -13.91 -12.50
N ILE A 472 -10.56 -13.04 -13.49
CA ILE A 472 -11.71 -12.12 -13.60
C ILE A 472 -13.03 -12.90 -13.70
N LEU A 473 -13.07 -13.93 -14.53
CA LEU A 473 -14.25 -14.78 -14.67
C LEU A 473 -14.65 -15.44 -13.33
N SER A 474 -13.67 -15.99 -12.63
CA SER A 474 -13.88 -16.62 -11.31
C SER A 474 -14.33 -15.61 -10.25
N ASN A 475 -13.74 -14.41 -10.25
CA ASN A 475 -14.01 -13.39 -9.24
C ASN A 475 -15.32 -12.63 -9.47
N THR A 476 -15.66 -12.31 -10.73
CA THR A 476 -16.74 -11.39 -11.07
C THR A 476 -17.87 -12.03 -11.86
N GLY A 477 -17.65 -13.21 -12.45
CA GLY A 477 -18.57 -13.83 -13.42
C GLY A 477 -18.61 -13.14 -14.78
N VAL A 478 -17.74 -12.17 -15.04
CA VAL A 478 -17.67 -11.47 -16.33
C VAL A 478 -16.61 -12.11 -17.21
N GLU A 479 -17.00 -12.49 -18.42
CA GLU A 479 -16.08 -12.98 -19.44
C GLU A 479 -15.47 -11.79 -20.20
N ILE A 480 -14.14 -11.74 -20.26
CA ILE A 480 -13.37 -10.71 -20.96
C ILE A 480 -12.51 -11.35 -22.06
N ASP A 481 -12.05 -10.53 -23.02
CA ASP A 481 -11.24 -10.96 -24.15
C ASP A 481 -9.76 -10.58 -23.92
N GLU A 482 -8.86 -11.56 -23.92
CA GLU A 482 -7.42 -11.35 -23.81
C GLU A 482 -6.83 -10.54 -24.97
N ASN A 483 -7.53 -10.43 -26.07
CA ASN A 483 -7.10 -9.61 -27.21
C ASN A 483 -7.54 -8.14 -27.08
N SER A 484 -8.42 -7.82 -26.12
CA SER A 484 -8.79 -6.44 -25.84
C SER A 484 -7.64 -5.70 -25.12
N ILE A 485 -7.67 -4.37 -25.13
CA ILE A 485 -6.72 -3.56 -24.37
C ILE A 485 -7.11 -3.62 -22.89
N TYR A 486 -6.19 -4.01 -22.00
CA TYR A 486 -6.42 -4.00 -20.55
C TYR A 486 -5.99 -2.68 -19.95
N ASP A 487 -6.97 -1.86 -19.65
CA ASP A 487 -6.83 -0.58 -18.94
C ASP A 487 -7.19 -0.79 -17.47
N ILE A 488 -6.22 -0.64 -16.57
CA ILE A 488 -6.36 -1.08 -15.17
C ILE A 488 -6.13 0.08 -14.21
N GLN A 489 -7.08 0.28 -13.30
CA GLN A 489 -6.99 1.18 -12.16
C GLN A 489 -7.29 0.42 -10.86
N ILE A 490 -6.25 0.02 -10.16
CA ILE A 490 -6.34 -0.76 -8.91
C ILE A 490 -5.62 -0.02 -7.79
N LYS A 491 -6.40 0.51 -6.87
CA LYS A 491 -5.97 1.30 -5.72
C LYS A 491 -7.15 1.56 -4.79
N ARG A 492 -6.88 1.92 -3.53
CA ARG A 492 -7.93 2.32 -2.60
C ARG A 492 -8.81 3.39 -3.24
N LEU A 493 -10.13 3.32 -3.02
CA LEU A 493 -11.03 4.31 -3.57
C LEU A 493 -10.97 5.60 -2.74
N HIS A 494 -10.61 6.67 -3.41
CA HIS A 494 -10.62 8.02 -2.89
C HIS A 494 -10.86 9.03 -4.01
N GLU A 495 -11.59 10.11 -3.73
CA GLU A 495 -11.92 11.11 -4.75
C GLU A 495 -10.67 11.73 -5.39
N TYR A 496 -9.56 11.92 -4.65
CA TYR A 496 -8.32 12.47 -5.23
C TYR A 496 -7.63 11.53 -6.22
N LYS A 497 -7.85 10.21 -6.11
CA LYS A 497 -7.35 9.19 -7.06
C LYS A 497 -8.17 9.16 -8.34
N ARG A 498 -9.33 9.76 -8.31
CA ARG A 498 -10.20 10.11 -9.42
C ARG A 498 -10.71 8.92 -10.23
N GLN A 499 -11.10 7.81 -9.57
CA GLN A 499 -11.84 6.75 -10.24
C GLN A 499 -13.10 7.28 -10.93
N GLN A 500 -13.71 8.32 -10.40
CA GLN A 500 -14.85 9.01 -11.04
C GLN A 500 -14.48 9.66 -12.38
N LEU A 501 -13.24 10.13 -12.56
CA LEU A 501 -12.76 10.65 -13.85
C LEU A 501 -12.74 9.55 -14.91
N ASN A 502 -12.23 8.39 -14.56
CA ASN A 502 -12.23 7.20 -15.42
C ASN A 502 -13.67 6.73 -15.73
N ALA A 503 -14.54 6.75 -14.72
CA ALA A 503 -15.96 6.42 -14.92
C ALA A 503 -16.63 7.37 -15.93
N LEU A 504 -16.36 8.67 -15.86
CA LEU A 504 -16.88 9.64 -16.85
C LEU A 504 -16.31 9.39 -18.26
N TYR A 505 -15.04 8.99 -18.37
CA TYR A 505 -14.47 8.57 -19.65
C TYR A 505 -15.23 7.38 -20.23
N ILE A 506 -15.50 6.37 -19.42
CA ILE A 506 -16.25 5.17 -19.85
C ILE A 506 -17.66 5.55 -20.30
N ILE A 507 -18.34 6.44 -19.59
CA ILE A 507 -19.64 6.98 -20.00
C ILE A 507 -19.53 7.69 -21.35
N SER A 508 -18.51 8.51 -21.56
CA SER A 508 -18.28 9.19 -22.83
C SER A 508 -18.14 8.19 -23.98
N LYS A 509 -17.40 7.09 -23.77
CA LYS A 509 -17.24 6.04 -24.79
C LYS A 509 -18.53 5.25 -25.01
N TYR A 510 -19.28 4.96 -23.96
CA TYR A 510 -20.59 4.35 -24.07
C TYR A 510 -21.50 5.18 -24.98
N LEU A 511 -21.57 6.48 -24.77
CA LEU A 511 -22.38 7.40 -25.58
C LEU A 511 -21.88 7.52 -27.03
N GLU A 512 -20.56 7.51 -27.25
CA GLU A 512 -19.98 7.50 -28.61
C GLU A 512 -20.35 6.23 -29.38
N ILE A 513 -20.28 5.05 -28.76
CA ILE A 513 -20.63 3.78 -29.35
C ILE A 513 -22.12 3.75 -29.68
N LYS A 514 -22.99 4.21 -28.78
CA LYS A 514 -24.43 4.34 -29.01
C LYS A 514 -24.73 5.31 -30.14
N GLY A 515 -23.89 6.31 -30.33
CA GLY A 515 -23.96 7.26 -31.48
C GLY A 515 -23.35 6.74 -32.77
N GLY A 516 -22.85 5.50 -32.81
CA GLY A 516 -22.30 4.86 -34.01
C GLY A 516 -20.77 4.96 -34.15
N LYS A 517 -20.06 5.65 -33.25
CA LYS A 517 -18.60 5.73 -33.29
C LYS A 517 -17.99 4.55 -32.52
N LYS A 518 -17.63 3.51 -33.26
CA LYS A 518 -17.08 2.28 -32.67
C LYS A 518 -15.56 2.31 -32.61
N PRO A 519 -14.92 1.87 -31.49
CA PRO A 519 -13.46 1.75 -31.40
C PRO A 519 -12.96 0.63 -32.35
N SER A 520 -11.74 0.82 -32.87
CA SER A 520 -11.09 -0.18 -33.75
C SER A 520 -10.61 -1.41 -32.98
N GLN A 521 -10.36 -1.25 -31.69
CA GLN A 521 -9.83 -2.26 -30.76
C GLN A 521 -10.74 -2.31 -29.53
N PRO A 522 -11.25 -3.48 -29.11
CA PRO A 522 -11.99 -3.59 -27.87
C PRO A 522 -11.14 -3.22 -26.65
N VAL A 523 -11.77 -2.64 -25.63
CA VAL A 523 -11.12 -2.22 -24.38
C VAL A 523 -11.82 -2.87 -23.19
N THR A 524 -11.03 -3.39 -22.26
CA THR A 524 -11.50 -3.88 -20.97
C THR A 524 -10.99 -2.95 -19.89
N PHE A 525 -11.89 -2.24 -19.21
CA PHE A 525 -11.59 -1.39 -18.07
C PHE A 525 -11.71 -2.21 -16.80
N ILE A 526 -10.61 -2.38 -16.08
CA ILE A 526 -10.56 -3.19 -14.86
C ILE A 526 -10.28 -2.29 -13.65
N PHE A 527 -11.17 -2.35 -12.68
CA PHE A 527 -11.03 -1.64 -11.40
C PHE A 527 -10.90 -2.63 -10.25
N GLY A 528 -10.14 -2.22 -9.25
CA GLY A 528 -10.10 -2.87 -7.95
C GLY A 528 -9.94 -1.79 -6.90
N ALA A 529 -10.89 -1.70 -5.97
CA ALA A 529 -10.89 -0.64 -4.97
C ALA A 529 -11.77 -0.99 -3.78
N LYS A 530 -11.28 -0.66 -2.58
CA LYS A 530 -12.08 -0.67 -1.36
C LYS A 530 -12.28 0.76 -0.89
N ALA A 531 -13.52 1.11 -0.52
CA ALA A 531 -13.85 2.38 0.10
C ALA A 531 -13.87 2.24 1.62
N ALA A 532 -13.39 3.24 2.34
CA ALA A 532 -13.57 3.29 3.80
C ALA A 532 -15.08 3.21 4.13
N PRO A 533 -15.49 2.44 5.15
CA PRO A 533 -16.90 2.19 5.45
C PRO A 533 -17.74 3.45 5.64
N ALA A 534 -17.18 4.50 6.24
CA ALA A 534 -17.87 5.78 6.49
C ALA A 534 -17.76 6.79 5.32
N TYR A 535 -17.00 6.47 4.27
CA TYR A 535 -16.78 7.38 3.15
C TYR A 535 -17.87 7.24 2.09
N VAL A 536 -18.94 8.00 2.26
CA VAL A 536 -20.18 7.88 1.47
C VAL A 536 -19.96 8.10 -0.02
N ILE A 537 -19.28 9.18 -0.42
CA ILE A 537 -19.03 9.49 -1.86
C ILE A 537 -18.15 8.42 -2.50
N ALA A 538 -17.18 7.88 -1.79
CA ALA A 538 -16.37 6.77 -2.29
C ALA A 538 -17.23 5.53 -2.57
N LYS A 539 -18.15 5.20 -1.68
CA LYS A 539 -19.12 4.11 -1.90
C LYS A 539 -20.07 4.40 -3.06
N ASP A 540 -20.45 5.65 -3.27
CA ASP A 540 -21.25 6.06 -4.43
C ASP A 540 -20.48 5.87 -5.75
N ILE A 541 -19.18 6.12 -5.77
CA ILE A 541 -18.33 5.87 -6.94
C ILE A 541 -18.23 4.37 -7.24
N ILE A 542 -18.07 3.53 -6.22
CA ILE A 542 -18.13 2.05 -6.40
C ILE A 542 -19.48 1.64 -6.99
N HIS A 543 -20.56 2.19 -6.46
CA HIS A 543 -21.90 1.92 -6.95
C HIS A 543 -22.08 2.33 -8.42
N LEU A 544 -21.56 3.49 -8.82
CA LEU A 544 -21.53 3.94 -10.21
C LEU A 544 -20.80 2.93 -11.10
N LEU A 545 -19.62 2.48 -10.70
CA LEU A 545 -18.82 1.52 -11.46
C LEU A 545 -19.54 0.17 -11.62
N LEU A 546 -20.15 -0.33 -10.56
CA LEU A 546 -20.92 -1.59 -10.59
C LEU A 546 -22.18 -1.46 -11.45
N THR A 547 -22.84 -0.31 -11.42
CA THR A 547 -24.02 -0.05 -12.28
C THR A 547 -23.63 0.04 -13.75
N LEU A 548 -22.52 0.72 -14.07
CA LEU A 548 -21.97 0.79 -15.41
C LEU A 548 -21.52 -0.59 -15.92
N GLN A 549 -20.92 -1.41 -15.04
CA GLN A 549 -20.53 -2.78 -15.39
C GLN A 549 -21.72 -3.58 -15.95
N ASP A 550 -22.84 -3.56 -15.24
CA ASP A 550 -24.04 -4.28 -15.64
C ASP A 550 -24.71 -3.65 -16.89
N LEU A 551 -24.78 -2.31 -16.95
CA LEU A 551 -25.31 -1.62 -18.11
C LEU A 551 -24.57 -2.00 -19.40
N ILE A 552 -23.25 -1.97 -19.35
CA ILE A 552 -22.39 -2.27 -20.52
C ILE A 552 -22.48 -3.73 -20.91
N LYS A 553 -22.44 -4.63 -19.93
CA LYS A 553 -22.52 -6.07 -20.13
C LYS A 553 -23.81 -6.47 -20.85
N ASP A 554 -24.92 -5.84 -20.48
CA ASP A 554 -26.27 -6.18 -21.01
C ASP A 554 -26.65 -5.40 -22.23
N ASP A 555 -25.82 -4.48 -22.73
CA ASP A 555 -26.07 -3.72 -23.96
C ASP A 555 -25.35 -4.36 -25.14
N PRO A 556 -26.09 -5.04 -26.06
CA PRO A 556 -25.50 -5.76 -27.19
C PRO A 556 -24.83 -4.86 -28.25
N GLU A 557 -25.14 -3.57 -28.26
CA GLU A 557 -24.47 -2.60 -29.14
C GLU A 557 -23.12 -2.17 -28.61
N VAL A 558 -22.88 -2.28 -27.30
CA VAL A 558 -21.68 -1.78 -26.59
C VAL A 558 -20.77 -2.92 -26.16
N ALA A 559 -21.31 -4.02 -25.62
CA ALA A 559 -20.58 -5.15 -25.09
C ALA A 559 -19.46 -5.73 -25.97
N PRO A 560 -19.61 -5.78 -27.31
CA PRO A 560 -18.53 -6.24 -28.19
C PRO A 560 -17.30 -5.32 -28.22
N TYR A 561 -17.43 -4.06 -27.84
CA TYR A 561 -16.41 -3.04 -27.99
C TYR A 561 -15.77 -2.62 -26.67
N MET A 562 -16.47 -2.77 -25.57
CA MET A 562 -15.92 -2.51 -24.26
C MET A 562 -16.58 -3.33 -23.15
N LYS A 563 -15.80 -3.59 -22.11
CA LYS A 563 -16.23 -4.21 -20.86
C LYS A 563 -15.73 -3.35 -19.71
N LEU A 564 -16.50 -3.30 -18.64
CA LEU A 564 -16.07 -2.77 -17.35
C LEU A 564 -16.17 -3.87 -16.32
N VAL A 565 -15.11 -4.04 -15.54
CA VAL A 565 -15.03 -5.07 -14.50
C VAL A 565 -14.58 -4.43 -13.21
N MET A 566 -15.35 -4.61 -12.16
CA MET A 566 -15.00 -4.26 -10.80
C MET A 566 -14.61 -5.52 -10.05
N VAL A 567 -13.32 -5.67 -9.73
CA VAL A 567 -12.80 -6.82 -8.96
C VAL A 567 -13.33 -6.75 -7.53
N GLU A 568 -13.94 -7.85 -7.07
CA GLU A 568 -14.41 -7.97 -5.70
C GLU A 568 -13.27 -8.31 -4.76
N ASN A 569 -13.21 -7.63 -3.62
CA ASN A 569 -12.22 -7.86 -2.57
C ASN A 569 -10.76 -7.78 -3.05
N TYR A 570 -10.41 -6.69 -3.73
CA TYR A 570 -9.05 -6.46 -4.19
C TYR A 570 -8.05 -6.62 -3.03
N ASN A 571 -7.00 -7.41 -3.26
CA ASN A 571 -5.95 -7.75 -2.30
C ASN A 571 -4.63 -8.02 -3.03
N VAL A 572 -3.57 -8.42 -2.30
CA VAL A 572 -2.26 -8.70 -2.91
C VAL A 572 -2.33 -9.85 -3.90
N SER A 573 -3.09 -10.91 -3.60
CA SER A 573 -3.24 -12.06 -4.51
C SER A 573 -3.89 -11.67 -5.83
N ALA A 574 -4.92 -10.82 -5.80
CA ALA A 574 -5.52 -10.25 -7.00
C ALA A 574 -4.52 -9.37 -7.76
N ALA A 575 -3.78 -8.52 -7.05
CA ALA A 575 -2.77 -7.63 -7.62
C ALA A 575 -1.71 -8.41 -8.41
N GLU A 576 -1.25 -9.55 -7.91
CA GLU A 576 -0.25 -10.41 -8.56
C GLU A 576 -0.71 -10.95 -9.92
N LYS A 577 -2.01 -11.05 -10.16
CA LYS A 577 -2.61 -11.46 -11.44
C LYS A 577 -2.91 -10.27 -12.36
N LEU A 578 -3.15 -9.10 -11.79
CA LEU A 578 -3.52 -7.89 -12.53
C LEU A 578 -2.29 -7.11 -13.04
N PHE A 579 -1.23 -6.96 -12.26
CA PHE A 579 -0.04 -6.22 -12.68
C PHE A 579 0.63 -6.78 -13.94
N PRO A 580 0.86 -8.10 -14.05
CA PRO A 580 1.46 -8.67 -15.26
C PRO A 580 0.60 -8.52 -16.52
N ALA A 581 -0.73 -8.45 -16.40
CA ALA A 581 -1.68 -8.42 -17.49
C ALA A 581 -1.98 -7.02 -18.05
N CYS A 582 -1.53 -5.97 -17.39
CA CYS A 582 -1.91 -4.60 -17.70
C CYS A 582 -1.24 -4.09 -18.99
N ASP A 583 -2.02 -3.43 -19.84
CA ASP A 583 -1.51 -2.66 -20.98
C ASP A 583 -1.36 -1.19 -20.64
N ILE A 584 -2.40 -0.57 -20.08
CA ILE A 584 -2.43 0.84 -19.70
C ILE A 584 -2.66 0.96 -18.20
N SER A 585 -1.68 1.55 -17.51
CA SER A 585 -1.68 1.81 -16.08
C SER A 585 -2.29 3.17 -15.79
N GLU A 586 -3.43 3.19 -15.14
CA GLU A 586 -4.14 4.42 -14.77
C GLU A 586 -3.60 5.02 -13.47
N GLN A 587 -2.91 6.16 -13.60
CA GLN A 587 -2.27 6.89 -12.49
C GLN A 587 -2.71 8.35 -12.52
N ILE A 588 -4.02 8.57 -12.35
CA ILE A 588 -4.74 9.80 -12.70
C ILE A 588 -5.14 10.66 -11.51
N SER A 589 -4.45 10.56 -10.39
CA SER A 589 -4.67 11.44 -9.24
C SER A 589 -4.58 12.91 -9.62
N LEU A 590 -5.28 13.77 -8.88
CA LEU A 590 -5.11 15.21 -9.06
C LEU A 590 -3.67 15.58 -8.69
N ALA A 591 -2.98 16.29 -9.57
CA ALA A 591 -1.61 16.72 -9.34
C ALA A 591 -1.47 17.43 -7.99
N SER A 592 -0.43 17.16 -7.24
CA SER A 592 -0.17 17.58 -5.86
C SER A 592 -0.88 16.79 -4.75
N LYS A 593 -1.61 15.71 -5.04
CA LYS A 593 -2.38 14.96 -4.03
C LYS A 593 -1.82 13.59 -3.68
N GLU A 594 -1.27 12.85 -4.65
CA GLU A 594 -0.60 11.58 -4.39
C GLU A 594 0.85 11.83 -3.95
N ALA A 595 1.24 11.34 -2.78
CA ALA A 595 2.60 11.53 -2.29
C ALA A 595 3.63 10.82 -3.18
N SER A 596 3.39 9.58 -3.53
CA SER A 596 4.26 8.80 -4.42
C SER A 596 3.44 7.90 -5.35
N GLY A 597 2.63 7.01 -4.78
CA GLY A 597 2.16 5.82 -5.44
C GLY A 597 3.25 4.73 -5.47
N THR A 598 2.82 3.49 -5.52
CA THR A 598 3.70 2.33 -5.76
C THR A 598 3.12 1.40 -6.81
N GLY A 599 1.82 1.44 -7.05
CA GLY A 599 1.17 0.73 -8.14
C GLY A 599 1.75 1.11 -9.50
N ASN A 600 2.04 2.39 -9.71
CA ASN A 600 2.70 2.90 -10.91
C ASN A 600 4.04 2.19 -11.19
N MET A 601 4.83 1.91 -10.17
CA MET A 601 6.12 1.22 -10.26
C MET A 601 5.95 -0.27 -10.61
N LYS A 602 4.95 -0.93 -10.01
CA LYS A 602 4.65 -2.35 -10.26
C LYS A 602 4.17 -2.57 -11.70
N PHE A 603 3.31 -1.69 -12.20
CA PHE A 603 2.87 -1.72 -13.59
C PHE A 603 4.03 -1.51 -14.57
N MET A 604 4.84 -0.48 -14.33
CA MET A 604 6.04 -0.17 -15.13
C MET A 604 6.98 -1.38 -15.22
N LEU A 605 7.26 -2.01 -14.09
CA LEU A 605 8.13 -3.19 -14.00
C LEU A 605 7.59 -4.38 -14.82
N ASN A 606 6.28 -4.49 -14.97
CA ASN A 606 5.61 -5.54 -15.72
C ASN A 606 5.26 -5.14 -17.17
N GLY A 607 5.80 -4.02 -17.66
CA GLY A 607 5.67 -3.60 -19.05
C GLY A 607 4.37 -2.88 -19.40
N ALA A 608 3.61 -2.41 -18.42
CA ALA A 608 2.48 -1.52 -18.67
C ALA A 608 2.98 -0.10 -19.01
N VAL A 609 2.23 0.62 -19.84
CA VAL A 609 2.49 2.02 -20.15
C VAL A 609 1.60 2.89 -19.27
N THR A 610 2.21 3.86 -18.60
CA THR A 610 1.50 4.76 -17.69
C THR A 610 0.72 5.82 -18.46
N LEU A 611 -0.56 5.98 -18.10
CA LEU A 611 -1.39 7.15 -18.39
C LEU A 611 -1.64 7.86 -17.06
N GLY A 612 -1.13 9.05 -16.91
CA GLY A 612 -1.18 9.71 -15.61
C GLY A 612 -0.99 11.21 -15.64
N THR A 613 -1.05 11.79 -14.47
CA THR A 613 -0.76 13.21 -14.20
C THR A 613 0.68 13.36 -13.69
N MET A 614 1.22 14.57 -13.75
CA MET A 614 2.53 14.90 -13.15
C MET A 614 2.39 15.04 -11.64
N ASP A 615 2.24 13.89 -10.99
CA ASP A 615 1.99 13.74 -9.55
C ASP A 615 2.79 12.58 -8.97
N GLY A 616 3.23 12.72 -7.73
CA GLY A 616 3.98 11.69 -7.02
C GLY A 616 5.17 11.16 -7.84
N ALA A 617 5.37 9.86 -7.80
CA ALA A 617 6.45 9.20 -8.54
C ALA A 617 6.23 9.14 -10.06
N ASN A 618 5.05 9.51 -10.57
CA ASN A 618 4.83 9.63 -12.03
C ASN A 618 5.83 10.61 -12.67
N VAL A 619 6.23 11.65 -11.93
CA VAL A 619 7.25 12.62 -12.38
C VAL A 619 8.57 11.90 -12.65
N GLU A 620 9.03 11.08 -11.73
CA GLU A 620 10.28 10.32 -11.85
C GLU A 620 10.19 9.23 -12.93
N ILE A 621 9.02 8.58 -13.06
CA ILE A 621 8.78 7.65 -14.18
C ILE A 621 8.91 8.38 -15.53
N SER A 622 8.27 9.54 -15.67
CA SER A 622 8.31 10.35 -16.90
C SER A 622 9.75 10.75 -17.28
N GLU A 623 10.52 11.17 -16.30
CA GLU A 623 11.94 11.54 -16.50
C GLU A 623 12.78 10.34 -16.96
N LEU A 624 12.53 9.16 -16.39
CA LEU A 624 13.28 7.94 -16.69
C LEU A 624 12.97 7.38 -18.07
N VAL A 625 11.68 7.30 -18.44
CA VAL A 625 11.26 6.64 -19.69
C VAL A 625 11.24 7.58 -20.89
N GLY A 626 11.08 8.89 -20.68
CA GLY A 626 10.92 9.87 -21.75
C GLY A 626 9.49 9.98 -22.28
N GLU A 627 9.19 11.09 -22.93
CA GLU A 627 7.83 11.45 -23.39
C GLU A 627 7.20 10.43 -24.33
N ASP A 628 7.98 9.73 -25.13
CA ASP A 628 7.49 8.72 -26.07
C ASP A 628 6.95 7.44 -25.38
N ASN A 629 7.23 7.26 -24.11
CA ASN A 629 6.97 6.00 -23.39
C ASN A 629 6.01 6.16 -22.20
N ILE A 630 5.33 7.30 -22.14
CA ILE A 630 4.33 7.64 -21.10
C ILE A 630 3.31 8.61 -21.69
N TYR A 631 2.09 8.60 -21.16
CA TYR A 631 1.04 9.54 -21.53
C TYR A 631 0.70 10.42 -20.34
N ILE A 632 0.94 11.73 -20.47
CA ILE A 632 0.73 12.72 -19.41
C ILE A 632 -0.39 13.67 -19.81
N PHE A 633 -1.28 13.94 -18.88
CA PHE A 633 -2.37 14.89 -19.03
C PHE A 633 -2.60 15.70 -17.75
N GLY A 634 -3.46 16.70 -17.83
CA GLY A 634 -4.00 17.46 -16.70
C GLY A 634 -3.15 18.65 -16.28
N GLU A 635 -3.69 19.41 -15.34
CA GLU A 635 -3.04 20.58 -14.79
C GLU A 635 -1.77 20.22 -13.98
N SER A 636 -0.81 21.12 -13.97
CA SER A 636 0.38 20.98 -13.13
C SER A 636 0.08 21.14 -11.64
N SER A 637 0.97 20.62 -10.79
CA SER A 637 0.83 20.76 -9.34
C SER A 637 0.79 22.22 -8.89
N GLU A 638 1.60 23.09 -9.53
CA GLU A 638 1.64 24.52 -9.23
C GLU A 638 0.28 25.17 -9.49
N LYS A 639 -0.35 24.87 -10.63
CA LYS A 639 -1.66 25.42 -10.98
C LYS A 639 -2.78 24.89 -10.07
N VAL A 640 -2.73 23.61 -9.72
CA VAL A 640 -3.69 23.03 -8.79
C VAL A 640 -3.59 23.70 -7.42
N ILE A 641 -2.38 23.89 -6.89
CA ILE A 641 -2.14 24.58 -5.63
C ILE A 641 -2.66 26.03 -5.71
N GLU A 642 -2.38 26.71 -6.82
CA GLU A 642 -2.86 28.08 -7.06
C GLU A 642 -4.39 28.15 -7.06
N HIS A 643 -5.09 27.19 -7.69
CA HIS A 643 -6.56 27.13 -7.67
C HIS A 643 -7.12 26.97 -6.24
N TYR A 644 -6.49 26.16 -5.40
CA TYR A 644 -6.90 26.02 -4.00
C TYR A 644 -6.65 27.29 -3.20
N GLU A 645 -5.49 27.94 -3.39
CA GLU A 645 -5.16 29.19 -2.69
C GLU A 645 -6.11 30.34 -3.07
N LYS A 646 -6.45 30.45 -4.35
CA LYS A 646 -7.36 31.47 -4.87
C LYS A 646 -8.85 31.13 -4.68
N ALA A 647 -9.15 29.86 -4.42
CA ALA A 647 -10.51 29.33 -4.38
C ALA A 647 -11.33 29.70 -5.63
N ASP A 648 -10.71 29.62 -6.81
CA ASP A 648 -11.27 30.11 -8.09
C ASP A 648 -11.88 29.00 -8.98
N TYR A 649 -11.78 27.73 -8.56
CA TYR A 649 -12.38 26.62 -9.29
C TYR A 649 -13.88 26.50 -9.02
N CYS A 650 -14.66 26.46 -10.10
CA CYS A 650 -16.10 26.28 -10.05
C CYS A 650 -16.53 25.17 -11.04
N SER A 651 -16.86 23.99 -10.52
CA SER A 651 -17.26 22.85 -11.36
C SER A 651 -18.55 23.12 -12.15
N ARG A 652 -19.48 23.88 -11.55
CA ARG A 652 -20.76 24.23 -12.21
C ARG A 652 -20.55 24.99 -13.51
N ASP A 653 -19.58 25.91 -13.55
CA ASP A 653 -19.30 26.68 -14.76
C ASP A 653 -18.83 25.78 -15.90
N ILE A 654 -17.99 24.79 -15.60
CA ILE A 654 -17.53 23.80 -16.60
C ILE A 654 -18.71 22.92 -17.04
N TYR A 655 -19.48 22.41 -16.08
CA TYR A 655 -20.64 21.60 -16.34
C TYR A 655 -21.66 22.28 -17.26
N GLU A 656 -21.97 23.56 -17.02
CA GLU A 656 -22.95 24.31 -17.82
C GLU A 656 -22.43 24.70 -19.20
N ASN A 657 -21.14 24.95 -19.35
CA ASN A 657 -20.54 25.47 -20.57
C ASN A 657 -19.91 24.42 -21.50
N ASP A 658 -19.71 23.21 -21.05
CA ASP A 658 -19.18 22.11 -21.86
C ASP A 658 -20.26 21.05 -22.08
N LYS A 659 -20.73 20.94 -23.32
CA LYS A 659 -21.81 20.02 -23.68
C LYS A 659 -21.46 18.55 -23.40
N ARG A 660 -20.24 18.12 -23.75
CA ARG A 660 -19.80 16.73 -23.55
C ARG A 660 -19.72 16.39 -22.07
N ILE A 661 -19.13 17.25 -21.27
CA ILE A 661 -19.05 17.08 -19.82
C ILE A 661 -20.43 17.01 -19.20
N LYS A 662 -21.32 17.91 -19.59
CA LYS A 662 -22.71 17.92 -19.13
C LYS A 662 -23.43 16.61 -19.45
N GLU A 663 -23.32 16.13 -20.70
CA GLU A 663 -23.95 14.88 -21.13
C GLU A 663 -23.41 13.67 -20.34
N CYS A 664 -22.10 13.61 -20.08
CA CYS A 664 -21.49 12.52 -19.31
C CYS A 664 -21.91 12.57 -17.83
N VAL A 665 -21.90 13.74 -17.20
CA VAL A 665 -22.30 13.91 -15.79
C VAL A 665 -23.78 13.60 -15.62
N ASP A 666 -24.64 14.13 -16.51
CA ASP A 666 -26.09 13.91 -16.46
C ASP A 666 -26.46 12.44 -16.74
N PHE A 667 -25.64 11.70 -17.48
CA PHE A 667 -25.85 10.29 -17.72
C PHE A 667 -25.88 9.46 -16.42
N ILE A 668 -25.15 9.88 -15.38
CA ILE A 668 -25.17 9.24 -14.06
C ILE A 668 -26.59 9.12 -13.50
N VAL A 669 -27.43 10.12 -13.77
CA VAL A 669 -28.83 10.16 -13.32
C VAL A 669 -29.81 9.98 -14.47
N SER A 670 -29.38 9.41 -15.60
CA SER A 670 -30.25 9.06 -16.72
C SER A 670 -31.26 7.99 -16.34
N GLU A 671 -32.34 7.90 -17.12
CA GLU A 671 -33.37 6.87 -16.91
C GLU A 671 -32.79 5.47 -16.90
N LYS A 672 -31.85 5.17 -17.79
CA LYS A 672 -31.15 3.86 -17.85
C LYS A 672 -30.40 3.55 -16.57
N MET A 673 -29.65 4.52 -16.05
CA MET A 673 -28.85 4.35 -14.82
C MET A 673 -29.74 4.23 -13.60
N LEU A 674 -30.77 5.04 -13.49
CA LEU A 674 -31.72 5.00 -12.37
C LEU A 674 -32.58 3.72 -12.37
N ALA A 675 -32.78 3.10 -13.52
CA ALA A 675 -33.49 1.82 -13.63
C ALA A 675 -32.66 0.64 -13.10
N LEU A 676 -31.33 0.72 -13.15
CA LEU A 676 -30.41 -0.32 -12.67
C LEU A 676 -29.87 -0.05 -11.27
N GLY A 677 -29.49 1.19 -11.01
CA GLY A 677 -28.81 1.60 -9.79
C GLY A 677 -29.74 2.17 -8.74
N HIS A 678 -29.15 2.51 -7.61
CA HIS A 678 -29.85 3.17 -6.50
C HIS A 678 -29.87 4.70 -6.74
N LYS A 679 -31.05 5.23 -6.87
CA LYS A 679 -31.30 6.65 -7.17
C LYS A 679 -30.56 7.58 -6.20
N GLU A 680 -30.66 7.34 -4.90
CA GLU A 680 -30.04 8.16 -3.88
C GLU A 680 -28.52 8.28 -4.05
N ASN A 681 -27.84 7.15 -4.30
CA ASN A 681 -26.38 7.12 -4.48
C ASN A 681 -25.96 7.86 -5.77
N LEU A 682 -26.67 7.64 -6.87
CA LEU A 682 -26.36 8.25 -8.15
C LEU A 682 -26.64 9.77 -8.15
N GLU A 683 -27.75 10.21 -7.56
CA GLU A 683 -28.07 11.62 -7.43
C GLU A 683 -27.09 12.36 -6.51
N ARG A 684 -26.66 11.74 -5.42
CA ARG A 684 -25.66 12.33 -4.52
C ARG A 684 -24.32 12.54 -5.22
N LEU A 685 -23.85 11.54 -5.99
CA LEU A 685 -22.61 11.65 -6.77
C LEU A 685 -22.72 12.71 -7.86
N HIS A 686 -23.84 12.75 -8.61
CA HIS A 686 -24.12 13.79 -9.59
C HIS A 686 -24.05 15.18 -8.97
N HIS A 687 -24.74 15.37 -7.84
CA HIS A 687 -24.73 16.64 -7.09
C HIS A 687 -23.32 17.04 -6.67
N GLU A 688 -22.54 16.11 -6.17
CA GLU A 688 -21.15 16.34 -5.74
C GLU A 688 -20.27 16.83 -6.91
N LEU A 689 -20.37 16.18 -8.07
CA LEU A 689 -19.62 16.56 -9.26
C LEU A 689 -20.02 17.95 -9.80
N VAL A 690 -21.32 18.28 -9.78
CA VAL A 690 -21.82 19.56 -10.29
C VAL A 690 -21.53 20.71 -9.33
N SER A 691 -21.68 20.48 -8.02
CA SER A 691 -21.66 21.58 -7.03
C SER A 691 -20.31 21.78 -6.34
N LYS A 692 -19.49 20.76 -6.22
CA LYS A 692 -18.23 20.81 -5.49
C LYS A 692 -17.04 20.37 -6.35
N ASP A 693 -17.03 19.12 -6.79
CA ASP A 693 -15.94 18.52 -7.54
C ASP A 693 -14.58 18.90 -6.94
N TRP A 694 -14.40 18.60 -5.65
CA TRP A 694 -13.27 19.08 -4.84
C TRP A 694 -11.89 18.73 -5.42
N PHE A 695 -11.81 17.68 -6.23
CA PHE A 695 -10.57 17.25 -6.87
C PHE A 695 -10.53 17.54 -8.38
N MET A 696 -11.26 18.57 -8.82
CA MET A 696 -11.13 19.15 -10.17
C MET A 696 -11.27 18.14 -11.32
N THR A 697 -12.14 17.14 -11.14
CA THR A 697 -12.39 16.09 -12.13
C THR A 697 -12.81 16.68 -13.48
N LEU A 698 -13.73 17.63 -13.48
CA LEU A 698 -14.27 18.23 -14.71
C LEU A 698 -13.24 19.12 -15.40
N LEU A 699 -12.32 19.74 -14.66
CA LEU A 699 -11.26 20.56 -15.26
C LEU A 699 -10.33 19.76 -16.17
N ASP A 700 -9.93 18.57 -15.73
CA ASP A 700 -8.99 17.71 -16.44
C ASP A 700 -9.67 16.74 -17.43
N PHE A 701 -10.99 16.69 -17.47
CA PHE A 701 -11.73 15.66 -18.23
C PHE A 701 -11.39 15.64 -19.72
N ASN A 702 -11.44 16.79 -20.40
CA ASN A 702 -11.21 16.83 -21.85
C ASN A 702 -9.76 16.43 -22.21
N ASP A 703 -8.78 16.90 -21.46
CA ASP A 703 -7.38 16.54 -21.66
C ASP A 703 -7.14 15.05 -21.39
N TYR A 704 -7.78 14.49 -20.37
CA TYR A 704 -7.78 13.05 -20.09
C TYR A 704 -8.33 12.23 -21.24
N VAL A 705 -9.51 12.61 -21.77
CA VAL A 705 -10.16 11.92 -22.90
C VAL A 705 -9.25 11.92 -24.11
N GLU A 706 -8.69 13.07 -24.47
CA GLU A 706 -7.79 13.21 -25.61
C GLU A 706 -6.55 12.32 -25.46
N LYS A 707 -5.90 12.38 -24.32
CA LYS A 707 -4.68 11.61 -24.06
C LYS A 707 -4.94 10.11 -23.99
N LYS A 708 -6.04 9.69 -23.39
CA LYS A 708 -6.41 8.27 -23.32
C LYS A 708 -6.81 7.73 -24.70
N ASP A 709 -7.55 8.49 -25.49
CA ASP A 709 -7.86 8.12 -26.87
C ASP A 709 -6.60 7.94 -27.71
N GLN A 710 -5.59 8.80 -27.53
CA GLN A 710 -4.29 8.66 -28.17
C GLN A 710 -3.60 7.36 -27.75
N ALA A 711 -3.57 7.04 -26.47
CA ALA A 711 -2.95 5.80 -25.96
C ALA A 711 -3.62 4.55 -26.54
N LEU A 712 -4.96 4.55 -26.59
CA LEU A 712 -5.72 3.44 -27.17
C LEU A 712 -5.46 3.29 -28.67
N ALA A 713 -5.33 4.38 -29.39
CA ALA A 713 -5.00 4.35 -30.83
C ALA A 713 -3.58 3.85 -31.09
N ASP A 714 -2.60 4.31 -30.31
CA ASP A 714 -1.19 3.91 -30.42
C ASP A 714 -0.96 2.41 -30.13
N TYR A 715 -1.83 1.80 -29.33
CA TYR A 715 -1.79 0.36 -29.07
C TYR A 715 -1.84 -0.50 -30.33
N ALA A 716 -2.47 -0.04 -31.40
CA ALA A 716 -2.61 -0.78 -32.66
C ALA A 716 -1.25 -1.01 -33.35
N ASP A 717 -0.29 -0.11 -33.21
CA ASP A 717 1.10 -0.33 -33.65
C ASP A 717 1.82 -1.21 -32.62
N ARG A 718 1.71 -2.52 -32.81
CA ARG A 718 2.20 -3.52 -31.87
C ARG A 718 3.73 -3.46 -31.66
N LYS A 719 4.47 -3.14 -32.70
CA LYS A 719 5.93 -3.00 -32.60
C LYS A 719 6.33 -1.79 -31.77
N THR A 720 5.75 -0.64 -32.05
CA THR A 720 6.00 0.58 -31.27
C THR A 720 5.52 0.42 -29.84
N TRP A 721 4.38 -0.24 -29.62
CA TRP A 721 3.89 -0.53 -28.27
C TRP A 721 4.85 -1.44 -27.48
N ALA A 722 5.37 -2.49 -28.12
CA ALA A 722 6.36 -3.38 -27.50
C ALA A 722 7.66 -2.63 -27.11
N LYS A 723 8.08 -1.65 -27.91
CA LYS A 723 9.23 -0.77 -27.55
C LYS A 723 8.93 0.04 -26.27
N LYS A 724 7.72 0.60 -26.16
CA LYS A 724 7.29 1.29 -24.92
C LYS A 724 7.32 0.36 -23.73
N MET A 725 6.85 -0.87 -23.87
CA MET A 725 6.89 -1.90 -22.83
C MET A 725 8.34 -2.18 -22.40
N LEU A 726 9.22 -2.42 -23.33
CA LEU A 726 10.63 -2.72 -23.04
C LEU A 726 11.34 -1.58 -22.33
N VAL A 727 11.13 -0.34 -22.77
CA VAL A 727 11.74 0.85 -22.13
C VAL A 727 11.22 1.01 -20.68
N ASN A 728 9.94 0.81 -20.44
CA ASN A 728 9.38 0.87 -19.08
C ASN A 728 10.01 -0.20 -18.18
N ILE A 729 10.11 -1.45 -18.63
CA ILE A 729 10.76 -2.52 -17.85
C ILE A 729 12.23 -2.17 -17.59
N ALA A 730 12.96 -1.75 -18.61
CA ALA A 730 14.39 -1.44 -18.53
C ALA A 730 14.69 -0.31 -17.53
N LYS A 731 13.82 0.67 -17.44
CA LYS A 731 13.97 1.83 -16.56
C LYS A 731 13.38 1.64 -15.16
N ALA A 732 12.68 0.53 -14.90
CA ALA A 732 12.04 0.26 -13.62
C ALA A 732 13.03 -0.04 -12.48
N GLY A 733 14.29 -0.33 -12.77
CA GLY A 733 15.30 -0.67 -11.76
C GLY A 733 15.50 0.38 -10.67
N PHE A 734 15.33 1.65 -10.99
CA PHE A 734 15.37 2.74 -10.03
C PHE A 734 14.33 2.56 -8.90
N PHE A 735 13.20 1.96 -9.18
CA PHE A 735 12.11 1.76 -8.22
C PHE A 735 12.24 0.47 -7.40
N SER A 736 13.40 -0.16 -7.37
CA SER A 736 13.68 -1.23 -6.41
C SER A 736 13.67 -0.70 -4.97
N SER A 737 12.96 -1.39 -4.08
CA SER A 737 13.01 -1.08 -2.65
C SER A 737 14.40 -1.31 -2.04
N ASP A 738 15.25 -2.11 -2.67
CA ASP A 738 16.65 -2.26 -2.26
C ASP A 738 17.39 -0.92 -2.37
N ARG A 739 17.24 -0.20 -3.48
CA ARG A 739 17.79 1.16 -3.64
C ARG A 739 17.23 2.09 -2.56
N THR A 740 15.93 2.05 -2.30
CA THR A 740 15.29 2.91 -1.29
C THR A 740 15.89 2.64 0.09
N ILE A 741 16.00 1.39 0.48
CA ILE A 741 16.55 1.02 1.81
C ILE A 741 18.04 1.33 1.93
N GLU A 742 18.82 1.16 0.86
CA GLU A 742 20.22 1.61 0.83
C GLU A 742 20.33 3.11 1.11
N GLN A 743 19.45 3.92 0.51
CA GLN A 743 19.40 5.37 0.75
C GLN A 743 19.00 5.70 2.18
N TYR A 744 17.98 5.04 2.74
CA TYR A 744 17.63 5.18 4.16
C TYR A 744 18.83 4.86 5.06
N ASN A 745 19.51 3.76 4.78
CA ASN A 745 20.66 3.35 5.59
C ASN A 745 21.82 4.34 5.50
N ASN A 746 22.17 4.77 4.28
CA ASN A 746 23.28 5.69 4.07
C ASN A 746 23.05 7.07 4.70
N ASP A 747 21.82 7.58 4.63
CA ASP A 747 21.52 8.96 5.02
C ASP A 747 20.93 9.09 6.43
N ILE A 748 20.26 8.05 6.95
CA ILE A 748 19.46 8.13 8.17
C ILE A 748 19.87 7.08 9.21
N TRP A 749 19.88 5.79 8.85
CA TRP A 749 20.03 4.72 9.85
C TRP A 749 21.47 4.41 10.23
N HIS A 750 22.40 4.45 9.28
CA HIS A 750 23.83 4.17 9.48
C HIS A 750 24.11 2.81 10.13
N LEU A 751 23.38 1.76 9.67
CA LEU A 751 23.58 0.39 10.11
C LEU A 751 24.76 -0.25 9.39
N THR A 752 25.44 -1.17 10.08
CA THR A 752 26.48 -2.01 9.47
C THR A 752 25.83 -3.33 9.05
N PRO A 753 25.86 -3.70 7.76
CA PRO A 753 25.36 -5.00 7.31
C PRO A 753 26.08 -6.14 8.06
N ALA A 754 25.32 -7.19 8.39
CA ALA A 754 25.92 -8.39 8.98
C ALA A 754 26.88 -9.05 7.96
N LYS A 755 28.05 -9.51 8.45
CA LYS A 755 29.04 -10.20 7.64
C LYS A 755 28.61 -11.63 7.32
#